data_8a8a0f121dad0591c27502474e59e78f
#
_entry.id   8a8a0f121dad0591c27502474e59e78f
#
_cell.length_a   1.000
_cell.length_b   1.000
_cell.length_c   1.000
_cell.angle_alpha   90.00
_cell.angle_beta   90.00
_cell.angle_gamma   90.00
#
_symmetry.space_group_name_H-M   'P 1'
#
loop_
_entity.id
_entity.type
_entity.pdbx_description
1 polymer ?
#
loop_
_entity_poly.entity_id
_entity_poly.type
_entity_poly.pdbx_seq_one_letter_code
_entity_poly.pdbx_strand_id
1 'polypeptide(L)'
;MDLYICEKPSQAKDLAGVMKASQRGDGFLHDGGNRVITWAFGHLLELYMPDDYDERYKSWSLETLPIAPESWRYNVRKSAFKQYKIVEGLVKKASTIYISTDYDREGEAIARSLLDRFRYSGPIRRVCLTALDESSIKKALNNVKDGKDTVSLYYAALARQRADWLVGMNVSRLYTVLARDVGFNHTLHVGRVITPTVALVCQRDREIAGFTPSPYWTLGVNVSVQNGQFAAQWIPPEECSDEQGRCVNKAYAEQVASQVNGANAVISKAETKPGKESAPLPFDLTSLQQYASKRWGYTAQQVLDAAQALYETHKATTYPRTDSRYLPESQKEDIPDILQALILSDQNVSGLVAGADPHRKARVFNDAKVTAHHAIIPTPARTDISAMSEIEFNLYDAIRRFYIAQFYSEFEFTKTSIEVQCGRHLFAASGKTPAKQGWKVLFASDSESSPKDEGEDTDAPVEQEKLPRVSQGEPALLNGAELANKMTRPAPHFTEATLLAAMENIARFVTEEKFKQILKDTAGLGTPATRASIIQGAVDKGYFKRQKKVLLATDKAHALIAVLPPAIKSSGMTAAWEQELEKVASGSGNMSVFMKQISTWICQMVEQLKVAAPVLTKEGGAMAKAFEGAKPPSHECFNCGGEMHRIKGKNGFFWGCQNEACKKTFPDNRGKPEKRIAAEDCPDCPDCGSPMRLRKGKAPGKKRASKFWGCTAYPDCKGTMPFKKSDFMD
;
A
#
# COMPACT_ATOMS: atom_id res chain seq x y z
N MET A 1 0.98 -29.89 29.25
CA MET A 1 0.52 -29.82 27.85
C MET A 1 1.24 -28.66 27.17
N ASP A 2 1.85 -28.90 26.02
CA ASP A 2 2.51 -27.91 25.20
C ASP A 2 1.50 -27.35 24.19
N LEU A 3 1.21 -26.04 24.29
CA LEU A 3 0.21 -25.37 23.48
C LEU A 3 0.88 -24.48 22.45
N TYR A 4 0.63 -24.76 21.18
CA TYR A 4 1.04 -23.93 20.05
C TYR A 4 -0.11 -23.03 19.63
N ILE A 5 0.13 -21.71 19.60
CA ILE A 5 -0.88 -20.71 19.20
C ILE A 5 -0.47 -20.12 17.87
N CYS A 6 -1.23 -20.43 16.82
CA CYS A 6 -1.08 -19.91 15.47
C CYS A 6 -2.00 -18.71 15.21
N GLU A 7 -1.69 -17.92 14.19
CA GLU A 7 -2.49 -16.76 13.81
C GLU A 7 -3.80 -17.16 13.09
N LYS A 8 -3.73 -18.25 12.30
CA LYS A 8 -4.82 -18.69 11.40
C LYS A 8 -4.98 -20.21 11.40
N PRO A 9 -6.19 -20.71 11.06
CA PRO A 9 -6.44 -22.15 10.96
C PRO A 9 -5.55 -22.87 9.94
N SER A 10 -5.21 -22.23 8.81
CA SER A 10 -4.32 -22.78 7.78
C SER A 10 -2.93 -23.04 8.34
N GLN A 11 -2.35 -22.03 8.99
CA GLN A 11 -1.02 -22.12 9.62
C GLN A 11 -0.99 -23.21 10.70
N ALA A 12 -2.04 -23.32 11.52
CA ALA A 12 -2.17 -24.37 12.51
C ALA A 12 -2.22 -25.77 11.88
N LYS A 13 -2.90 -25.93 10.74
CA LYS A 13 -2.99 -27.18 10.00
C LYS A 13 -1.63 -27.58 9.43
N ASP A 14 -0.87 -26.63 8.88
CA ASP A 14 0.46 -26.89 8.32
C ASP A 14 1.44 -27.31 9.42
N LEU A 15 1.47 -26.56 10.53
CA LEU A 15 2.28 -26.89 11.70
C LEU A 15 1.92 -28.28 12.27
N ALA A 16 0.61 -28.57 12.38
CA ALA A 16 0.12 -29.85 12.87
C ALA A 16 0.50 -31.03 11.94
N GLY A 17 0.50 -30.81 10.63
CA GLY A 17 0.95 -31.80 9.65
C GLY A 17 2.39 -32.22 9.89
N VAL A 18 3.29 -31.23 10.04
CA VAL A 18 4.72 -31.49 10.34
C VAL A 18 4.92 -32.16 11.70
N MET A 19 4.14 -31.74 12.71
CA MET A 19 4.21 -32.29 14.07
C MET A 19 3.46 -33.62 14.23
N LYS A 20 2.82 -34.13 13.18
CA LYS A 20 1.97 -35.34 13.19
C LYS A 20 0.83 -35.28 14.23
N ALA A 21 0.29 -34.10 14.45
CA ALA A 21 -0.80 -33.79 15.36
C ALA A 21 -2.14 -33.71 14.60
N SER A 22 -2.61 -34.84 14.04
CA SER A 22 -3.72 -34.88 13.09
C SER A 22 -5.12 -35.03 13.72
N GLN A 23 -5.20 -35.36 15.03
CA GLN A 23 -6.48 -35.52 15.71
C GLN A 23 -7.17 -34.16 15.88
N ARG A 24 -8.48 -34.15 15.65
CA ARG A 24 -9.27 -32.89 15.64
C ARG A 24 -10.07 -32.72 16.93
N GLY A 25 -9.88 -31.57 17.58
CA GLY A 25 -10.80 -31.04 18.59
C GLY A 25 -11.64 -29.90 18.04
N ASP A 26 -12.52 -29.34 18.87
CA ASP A 26 -13.28 -28.14 18.50
C ASP A 26 -12.35 -26.90 18.64
N GLY A 27 -11.91 -26.34 17.52
CA GLY A 27 -11.02 -25.18 17.46
C GLY A 27 -9.54 -25.47 17.75
N PHE A 28 -9.09 -26.72 17.70
CA PHE A 28 -7.68 -27.11 17.86
C PHE A 28 -7.37 -28.45 17.20
N LEU A 29 -6.08 -28.77 17.07
CA LEU A 29 -5.54 -30.05 16.63
C LEU A 29 -4.62 -30.59 17.72
N HIS A 30 -4.44 -31.93 17.81
CA HIS A 30 -3.56 -32.54 18.79
C HIS A 30 -2.97 -33.88 18.32
N ASP A 31 -1.92 -34.34 18.98
CA ASP A 31 -1.24 -35.62 18.67
C ASP A 31 -1.75 -36.82 19.49
N GLY A 32 -2.80 -36.61 20.29
CA GLY A 32 -3.28 -37.60 21.26
C GLY A 32 -2.48 -37.65 22.56
N GLY A 33 -1.33 -36.98 22.61
CA GLY A 33 -0.43 -36.89 23.76
C GLY A 33 -0.41 -35.47 24.37
N ASN A 34 0.80 -34.88 24.43
CA ASN A 34 1.04 -33.63 25.14
C ASN A 34 0.96 -32.36 24.26
N ARG A 35 0.96 -32.49 22.92
CA ARG A 35 1.01 -31.34 22.00
C ARG A 35 -0.36 -30.97 21.48
N VAL A 36 -0.73 -29.72 21.64
CA VAL A 36 -1.99 -29.15 21.18
C VAL A 36 -1.70 -27.87 20.36
N ILE A 37 -2.33 -27.77 19.19
CA ILE A 37 -2.14 -26.65 18.27
C ILE A 37 -3.51 -25.98 18.07
N THR A 38 -3.60 -24.71 18.47
CA THR A 38 -4.80 -23.91 18.28
C THR A 38 -4.47 -22.66 17.44
N TRP A 39 -5.48 -21.86 17.14
CA TRP A 39 -5.30 -20.70 16.28
C TRP A 39 -6.19 -19.54 16.74
N ALA A 40 -5.83 -18.37 16.28
CA ALA A 40 -6.68 -17.18 16.26
C ALA A 40 -7.34 -17.02 14.86
N PHE A 41 -8.04 -15.90 14.66
CA PHE A 41 -8.51 -15.41 13.36
C PHE A 41 -7.97 -13.97 13.17
N GLY A 42 -6.66 -13.78 13.30
CA GLY A 42 -6.06 -12.51 13.60
C GLY A 42 -6.38 -12.09 15.04
N HIS A 43 -6.52 -10.80 15.32
CA HIS A 43 -6.90 -10.34 16.66
C HIS A 43 -8.28 -10.82 17.09
N LEU A 44 -8.35 -11.59 18.19
CA LEU A 44 -9.60 -11.97 18.86
C LEU A 44 -10.11 -10.87 19.81
N LEU A 45 -9.20 -9.97 20.21
CA LEU A 45 -9.47 -8.81 21.07
C LEU A 45 -9.45 -7.52 20.24
N GLU A 46 -10.22 -6.54 20.68
CA GLU A 46 -10.23 -5.17 20.15
C GLU A 46 -10.27 -4.17 21.31
N LEU A 47 -9.60 -3.03 21.15
CA LEU A 47 -9.65 -1.97 22.16
C LEU A 47 -11.11 -1.52 22.36
N TYR A 48 -11.44 -1.19 23.60
CA TYR A 48 -12.69 -0.52 23.90
C TYR A 48 -12.85 0.72 23.02
N MET A 49 -14.06 0.89 22.50
CA MET A 49 -14.46 2.17 21.92
C MET A 49 -14.74 3.16 23.06
N PRO A 50 -14.71 4.47 22.81
CA PRO A 50 -14.98 5.45 23.85
C PRO A 50 -16.24 5.19 24.66
N ASP A 51 -17.33 4.80 24.01
CA ASP A 51 -18.61 4.49 24.64
C ASP A 51 -18.64 3.19 25.46
N ASP A 52 -17.67 2.30 25.29
CA ASP A 52 -17.44 1.14 26.17
C ASP A 52 -16.85 1.57 27.53
N TYR A 53 -16.18 2.72 27.59
CA TYR A 53 -15.64 3.29 28.83
C TYR A 53 -16.71 4.09 29.60
N ASP A 54 -17.47 4.94 28.87
CA ASP A 54 -18.51 5.80 29.43
C ASP A 54 -19.56 6.13 28.38
N GLU A 55 -20.85 5.99 28.72
CA GLU A 55 -21.98 6.26 27.80
C GLU A 55 -22.02 7.69 27.26
N ARG A 56 -21.49 8.69 28.00
CA ARG A 56 -21.39 10.08 27.55
C ARG A 56 -20.65 10.23 26.22
N TYR A 57 -19.74 9.31 25.90
CA TYR A 57 -18.99 9.31 24.64
C TYR A 57 -19.78 8.79 23.42
N LYS A 58 -21.02 8.32 23.59
CA LYS A 58 -21.90 7.97 22.44
C LYS A 58 -22.25 9.20 21.62
N SER A 59 -22.46 10.34 22.27
CA SER A 59 -22.68 11.62 21.60
C SER A 59 -21.34 12.33 21.39
N TRP A 60 -21.07 12.73 20.15
CA TRP A 60 -19.85 13.45 19.85
C TRP A 60 -20.06 14.93 20.11
N SER A 61 -19.38 15.48 21.10
CA SER A 61 -19.37 16.90 21.42
C SER A 61 -17.94 17.34 21.83
N LEU A 62 -17.66 18.64 21.77
CA LEU A 62 -16.39 19.19 22.21
C LEU A 62 -16.17 19.03 23.72
N GLU A 63 -17.26 19.04 24.51
CA GLU A 63 -17.24 18.92 25.97
C GLU A 63 -16.72 17.56 26.43
N THR A 64 -16.97 16.50 25.63
CA THR A 64 -16.54 15.13 25.95
C THR A 64 -15.08 14.83 25.57
N LEU A 65 -14.36 15.80 25.02
CA LEU A 65 -12.95 15.69 24.67
C LEU A 65 -12.08 16.44 25.70
N PRO A 66 -10.83 15.99 25.94
CA PRO A 66 -10.15 14.84 25.36
C PRO A 66 -10.59 13.51 26.00
N ILE A 67 -10.45 12.42 25.22
CA ILE A 67 -10.67 11.04 25.69
C ILE A 67 -9.30 10.39 25.88
N ALA A 68 -8.90 10.18 27.12
CA ALA A 68 -7.63 9.55 27.48
C ALA A 68 -7.87 8.53 28.60
N PRO A 69 -8.03 7.22 28.26
CA PRO A 69 -8.27 6.19 29.27
C PRO A 69 -7.09 6.03 30.22
N GLU A 70 -7.33 6.00 31.51
CA GLU A 70 -6.31 5.69 32.53
C GLU A 70 -5.85 4.23 32.44
N SER A 71 -6.77 3.34 32.11
CA SER A 71 -6.51 1.91 31.93
C SER A 71 -7.07 1.42 30.60
N TRP A 72 -6.24 0.67 29.83
CA TRP A 72 -6.64 0.11 28.55
C TRP A 72 -7.43 -1.18 28.74
N ARG A 73 -8.62 -1.23 28.14
CA ARG A 73 -9.55 -2.37 28.18
C ARG A 73 -9.81 -2.91 26.78
N TYR A 74 -10.16 -4.19 26.74
CA TYR A 74 -10.39 -4.91 25.48
C TYR A 74 -11.72 -5.64 25.51
N ASN A 75 -12.46 -5.56 24.42
CA ASN A 75 -13.61 -6.39 24.09
C ASN A 75 -13.15 -7.67 23.35
N VAL A 76 -13.88 -8.75 23.52
CA VAL A 76 -13.77 -9.90 22.64
C VAL A 76 -14.60 -9.64 21.38
N ARG A 77 -14.02 -9.76 20.20
CA ARG A 77 -14.76 -9.61 18.95
C ARG A 77 -15.91 -10.62 18.88
N LYS A 78 -17.12 -10.17 18.63
CA LYS A 78 -18.33 -11.02 18.61
C LYS A 78 -18.20 -12.22 17.69
N SER A 79 -17.60 -12.04 16.51
CA SER A 79 -17.35 -13.10 15.53
C SER A 79 -16.31 -14.14 16.00
N ALA A 80 -15.48 -13.81 16.97
CA ALA A 80 -14.38 -14.63 17.46
C ALA A 80 -14.64 -15.26 18.83
N PHE A 81 -15.81 -15.00 19.44
CA PHE A 81 -16.10 -15.37 20.82
C PHE A 81 -15.95 -16.87 21.11
N LYS A 82 -16.41 -17.73 20.17
CA LYS A 82 -16.29 -19.19 20.33
C LYS A 82 -14.81 -19.60 20.41
N GLN A 83 -13.99 -19.15 19.47
CA GLN A 83 -12.57 -19.48 19.42
C GLN A 83 -11.82 -18.90 20.63
N TYR A 84 -12.15 -17.67 21.03
CA TYR A 84 -11.61 -17.06 22.25
C TYR A 84 -11.82 -17.97 23.48
N LYS A 85 -13.02 -18.52 23.67
CA LYS A 85 -13.31 -19.43 24.79
C LYS A 85 -12.52 -20.75 24.70
N ILE A 86 -12.33 -21.28 23.51
CA ILE A 86 -11.51 -22.47 23.28
C ILE A 86 -10.07 -22.19 23.67
N VAL A 87 -9.48 -21.11 23.16
CA VAL A 87 -8.09 -20.73 23.46
C VAL A 87 -7.93 -20.47 24.95
N GLU A 88 -8.88 -19.79 25.63
CA GLU A 88 -8.89 -19.58 27.08
C GLU A 88 -8.79 -20.91 27.84
N GLY A 89 -9.63 -21.88 27.46
CA GLY A 89 -9.64 -23.21 28.11
C GLY A 89 -8.36 -24.01 27.90
N LEU A 90 -7.72 -23.86 26.74
CA LEU A 90 -6.44 -24.50 26.41
C LEU A 90 -5.26 -23.84 27.15
N VAL A 91 -5.22 -22.51 27.18
CA VAL A 91 -4.17 -21.75 27.88
C VAL A 91 -4.14 -22.08 29.39
N LYS A 92 -5.30 -22.23 30.02
CA LYS A 92 -5.40 -22.62 31.44
C LYS A 92 -4.83 -24.01 31.73
N LYS A 93 -4.72 -24.88 30.73
CA LYS A 93 -4.20 -26.27 30.85
C LYS A 93 -2.74 -26.39 30.38
N ALA A 94 -2.21 -25.33 29.75
CA ALA A 94 -0.88 -25.35 29.16
C ALA A 94 0.22 -25.26 30.23
N SER A 95 1.22 -26.13 30.16
CA SER A 95 2.46 -26.05 30.92
C SER A 95 3.48 -25.14 30.22
N THR A 96 3.52 -25.18 28.89
CA THR A 96 4.36 -24.31 28.05
C THR A 96 3.54 -23.81 26.88
N ILE A 97 3.70 -22.53 26.51
CA ILE A 97 3.08 -21.94 25.32
C ILE A 97 4.15 -21.63 24.29
N TYR A 98 3.90 -22.10 23.06
CA TYR A 98 4.68 -21.81 21.87
C TYR A 98 3.91 -20.83 21.00
N ILE A 99 4.33 -19.57 20.96
CA ILE A 99 3.79 -18.56 20.05
C ILE A 99 4.27 -18.92 18.65
N SER A 100 3.33 -19.27 17.77
CA SER A 100 3.57 -19.73 16.40
C SER A 100 2.77 -18.90 15.38
N THR A 101 2.44 -17.65 15.73
CA THR A 101 1.90 -16.63 14.83
C THR A 101 2.98 -16.14 13.87
N ASP A 102 2.63 -15.32 12.88
CA ASP A 102 3.61 -14.67 12.00
C ASP A 102 4.69 -13.95 12.83
N TYR A 103 5.95 -13.98 12.36
CA TYR A 103 7.08 -13.49 13.16
C TYR A 103 7.25 -11.99 12.97
N ASP A 104 6.28 -11.20 13.43
CA ASP A 104 6.29 -9.74 13.41
C ASP A 104 5.65 -9.16 14.69
N ARG A 105 5.58 -7.81 14.78
CA ARG A 105 4.95 -7.09 15.90
C ARG A 105 3.48 -7.45 16.06
N GLU A 106 2.78 -7.64 14.95
CA GLU A 106 1.34 -7.94 14.93
C GLU A 106 1.08 -9.36 15.45
N GLY A 107 1.82 -10.36 14.96
CA GLY A 107 1.72 -11.74 15.45
C GLY A 107 2.05 -11.87 16.94
N GLU A 108 3.06 -11.15 17.45
CA GLU A 108 3.33 -11.07 18.88
C GLU A 108 2.15 -10.45 19.64
N ALA A 109 1.54 -9.39 19.12
CA ALA A 109 0.40 -8.73 19.77
C ALA A 109 -0.84 -9.63 19.78
N ILE A 110 -1.12 -10.39 18.71
CA ILE A 110 -2.24 -11.34 18.65
C ILE A 110 -2.12 -12.38 19.77
N ALA A 111 -0.97 -13.02 19.90
CA ALA A 111 -0.79 -14.06 20.90
C ALA A 111 -0.72 -13.50 22.33
N ARG A 112 0.17 -12.55 22.59
CA ARG A 112 0.44 -12.05 23.96
C ARG A 112 -0.71 -11.32 24.58
N SER A 113 -1.50 -10.56 23.82
CA SER A 113 -2.71 -9.93 24.35
C SER A 113 -3.74 -10.93 24.90
N LEU A 114 -3.80 -12.15 24.31
CA LEU A 114 -4.60 -13.24 24.84
C LEU A 114 -3.97 -13.80 26.13
N LEU A 115 -2.65 -14.02 26.15
CA LEU A 115 -1.95 -14.52 27.34
C LEU A 115 -2.07 -13.57 28.53
N ASP A 116 -1.92 -12.27 28.30
CA ASP A 116 -2.14 -11.23 29.32
C ASP A 116 -3.58 -11.25 29.83
N ARG A 117 -4.56 -11.34 28.89
CA ARG A 117 -5.98 -11.41 29.24
C ARG A 117 -6.32 -12.61 30.10
N PHE A 118 -5.67 -13.75 29.82
CA PHE A 118 -5.87 -15.00 30.57
C PHE A 118 -4.97 -15.10 31.81
N ARG A 119 -4.09 -14.11 32.03
CA ARG A 119 -3.11 -14.06 33.14
C ARG A 119 -2.20 -15.29 33.17
N TYR A 120 -1.73 -15.72 31.99
CA TYR A 120 -0.80 -16.84 31.90
C TYR A 120 0.58 -16.42 32.41
N SER A 121 1.12 -17.21 33.34
CA SER A 121 2.43 -16.96 33.99
C SER A 121 3.48 -18.07 33.75
N GLY A 122 3.13 -19.07 32.95
CA GLY A 122 4.03 -20.18 32.61
C GLY A 122 5.07 -19.80 31.53
N PRO A 123 5.94 -20.76 31.18
CA PRO A 123 6.96 -20.57 30.15
C PRO A 123 6.36 -20.26 28.78
N ILE A 124 6.95 -19.26 28.11
CA ILE A 124 6.61 -18.88 26.74
C ILE A 124 7.82 -19.11 25.84
N ARG A 125 7.59 -19.72 24.67
CA ARG A 125 8.56 -19.97 23.63
C ARG A 125 8.08 -19.38 22.31
N ARG A 126 8.99 -19.12 21.36
CA ARG A 126 8.68 -18.52 20.08
C ARG A 126 9.16 -19.38 18.92
N VAL A 127 8.22 -19.87 18.09
CA VAL A 127 8.49 -20.53 16.81
C VAL A 127 8.49 -19.47 15.72
N CYS A 128 9.64 -19.22 15.08
CA CYS A 128 9.81 -18.17 14.08
C CYS A 128 9.51 -18.74 12.69
N LEU A 129 8.25 -18.66 12.26
CA LEU A 129 7.81 -19.14 10.93
C LEU A 129 8.08 -18.07 9.87
N THR A 130 8.96 -18.36 8.91
CA THR A 130 9.29 -17.51 7.76
C THR A 130 8.64 -18.01 6.47
N ALA A 131 8.31 -19.31 6.39
CA ALA A 131 7.53 -19.93 5.34
C ALA A 131 6.71 -21.10 5.92
N LEU A 132 5.69 -21.55 5.18
CA LEU A 132 4.74 -22.58 5.64
C LEU A 132 4.88 -23.92 4.90
N ASP A 133 5.96 -24.10 4.16
CA ASP A 133 6.35 -25.41 3.64
C ASP A 133 6.95 -26.31 4.72
N GLU A 134 6.97 -27.62 4.49
CA GLU A 134 7.36 -28.63 5.48
C GLU A 134 8.80 -28.43 5.97
N SER A 135 9.74 -28.09 5.07
CA SER A 135 11.15 -27.94 5.42
C SER A 135 11.37 -26.71 6.30
N SER A 136 10.75 -25.59 5.95
CA SER A 136 10.82 -24.34 6.71
C SER A 136 10.21 -24.48 8.12
N ILE A 137 9.07 -25.17 8.23
CA ILE A 137 8.44 -25.44 9.53
C ILE A 137 9.35 -26.31 10.40
N LYS A 138 9.98 -27.36 9.84
CA LYS A 138 10.93 -28.22 10.58
C LYS A 138 12.12 -27.41 11.09
N LYS A 139 12.70 -26.53 10.26
CA LYS A 139 13.80 -25.64 10.66
C LYS A 139 13.37 -24.73 11.82
N ALA A 140 12.17 -24.12 11.74
CA ALA A 140 11.64 -23.23 12.78
C ALA A 140 11.40 -23.98 14.12
N LEU A 141 10.90 -25.22 14.07
CA LEU A 141 10.68 -26.05 15.27
C LEU A 141 11.99 -26.49 15.92
N ASN A 142 13.06 -26.65 15.14
CA ASN A 142 14.40 -27.00 15.67
C ASN A 142 15.11 -25.78 16.28
N ASN A 143 14.68 -24.52 15.93
CA ASN A 143 15.31 -23.27 16.35
C ASN A 143 14.34 -22.38 17.15
N VAL A 144 13.65 -22.97 18.13
CA VAL A 144 12.71 -22.25 18.99
C VAL A 144 13.45 -21.27 19.91
N LYS A 145 13.03 -20.00 19.89
CA LYS A 145 13.59 -18.93 20.74
C LYS A 145 12.91 -18.87 22.12
N ASP A 146 13.56 -18.22 23.07
CA ASP A 146 12.90 -17.85 24.32
C ASP A 146 11.88 -16.73 24.05
N GLY A 147 10.70 -16.79 24.69
CA GLY A 147 9.69 -15.76 24.55
C GLY A 147 10.13 -14.40 25.05
N LYS A 148 11.15 -14.31 25.92
CA LYS A 148 11.70 -13.03 26.39
C LYS A 148 12.38 -12.24 25.27
N ASP A 149 12.93 -12.92 24.26
CA ASP A 149 13.66 -12.30 23.16
C ASP A 149 12.75 -11.47 22.24
N THR A 150 11.42 -11.72 22.27
CA THR A 150 10.45 -11.10 21.39
C THR A 150 9.38 -10.26 22.09
N VAL A 151 9.39 -10.17 23.42
CA VAL A 151 8.38 -9.43 24.19
C VAL A 151 8.37 -7.93 23.87
N SER A 152 9.52 -7.36 23.50
CA SER A 152 9.64 -5.94 23.11
C SER A 152 8.82 -5.62 21.85
N LEU A 153 8.69 -6.55 20.90
CA LEU A 153 7.83 -6.41 19.74
C LEU A 153 6.36 -6.24 20.14
N TYR A 154 5.90 -6.99 21.15
CA TYR A 154 4.56 -6.84 21.73
C TYR A 154 4.33 -5.46 22.31
N TYR A 155 5.27 -4.95 23.11
CA TYR A 155 5.14 -3.61 23.71
C TYR A 155 5.12 -2.50 22.64
N ALA A 156 5.90 -2.63 21.59
CA ALA A 156 5.88 -1.69 20.47
C ALA A 156 4.54 -1.72 19.73
N ALA A 157 3.96 -2.91 19.51
CA ALA A 157 2.64 -3.05 18.90
C ALA A 157 1.53 -2.42 19.75
N LEU A 158 1.54 -2.69 21.06
CA LEU A 158 0.59 -2.06 22.00
C LEU A 158 0.71 -0.55 22.02
N ALA A 159 1.94 -0.03 22.12
CA ALA A 159 2.19 1.41 22.11
C ALA A 159 1.63 2.06 20.86
N ARG A 160 1.90 1.46 19.69
CA ARG A 160 1.37 1.92 18.40
C ARG A 160 -0.16 1.92 18.37
N GLN A 161 -0.78 0.79 18.71
CA GLN A 161 -2.23 0.64 18.70
C GLN A 161 -2.93 1.67 19.59
N ARG A 162 -2.41 1.90 20.80
CA ARG A 162 -2.96 2.86 21.76
C ARG A 162 -2.75 4.30 21.33
N ALA A 163 -1.58 4.63 20.81
CA ALA A 163 -1.28 5.96 20.28
C ALA A 163 -2.17 6.30 19.07
N ASP A 164 -2.33 5.37 18.13
CA ASP A 164 -3.20 5.52 16.97
C ASP A 164 -4.68 5.66 17.39
N TRP A 165 -5.12 4.94 18.45
CA TRP A 165 -6.44 5.09 19.03
C TRP A 165 -6.65 6.50 19.64
N LEU A 166 -5.68 7.00 20.42
CA LEU A 166 -5.76 8.35 21.02
C LEU A 166 -5.92 9.43 19.95
N VAL A 167 -5.08 9.40 18.91
CA VAL A 167 -5.18 10.36 17.79
C VAL A 167 -6.52 10.20 17.07
N GLY A 168 -6.83 8.97 16.69
CA GLY A 168 -8.03 8.69 15.89
C GLY A 168 -9.32 9.09 16.61
N MET A 169 -9.47 8.75 17.88
CA MET A 169 -10.70 9.02 18.63
C MET A 169 -10.86 10.52 18.97
N ASN A 170 -9.78 11.18 19.34
CA ASN A 170 -9.86 12.60 19.74
C ASN A 170 -9.95 13.52 18.52
N VAL A 171 -9.00 13.43 17.59
CA VAL A 171 -8.91 14.38 16.48
C VAL A 171 -10.04 14.19 15.47
N SER A 172 -10.41 12.93 15.17
CA SER A 172 -11.54 12.69 14.25
C SER A 172 -12.86 13.22 14.81
N ARG A 173 -13.12 13.03 16.11
CA ARG A 173 -14.36 13.54 16.73
C ARG A 173 -14.37 15.06 16.75
N LEU A 174 -13.26 15.68 17.17
CA LEU A 174 -13.13 17.13 17.23
C LEU A 174 -13.45 17.76 15.86
N TYR A 175 -12.72 17.38 14.82
CA TYR A 175 -12.91 17.96 13.49
C TYR A 175 -14.27 17.59 12.87
N THR A 176 -14.84 16.43 13.20
CA THR A 176 -16.21 16.08 12.75
C THR A 176 -17.26 16.99 13.41
N VAL A 177 -17.11 17.33 14.70
CA VAL A 177 -18.00 18.26 15.37
C VAL A 177 -17.89 19.65 14.76
N LEU A 178 -16.68 20.18 14.63
CA LEU A 178 -16.44 21.49 14.01
C LEU A 178 -16.97 21.57 12.56
N ALA A 179 -16.84 20.49 11.79
CA ALA A 179 -17.36 20.44 10.43
C ALA A 179 -18.90 20.44 10.39
N ARG A 180 -19.55 19.79 11.37
CA ARG A 180 -21.03 19.84 11.50
C ARG A 180 -21.53 21.25 11.82
N ASP A 181 -20.81 22.00 12.62
CA ASP A 181 -21.15 23.38 12.97
C ASP A 181 -21.14 24.32 11.74
N VAL A 182 -20.41 23.96 10.68
CA VAL A 182 -20.39 24.68 9.39
C VAL A 182 -21.21 23.95 8.30
N GLY A 183 -22.07 23.01 8.66
CA GLY A 183 -23.00 22.34 7.75
C GLY A 183 -22.49 21.07 7.06
N PHE A 184 -21.24 20.63 7.34
CA PHE A 184 -20.69 19.42 6.74
C PHE A 184 -20.95 18.17 7.61
N ASN A 185 -21.98 17.40 7.30
CA ASN A 185 -22.50 16.30 8.11
C ASN A 185 -21.84 14.92 7.88
N HIS A 186 -20.58 14.87 7.43
CA HIS A 186 -19.84 13.63 7.27
C HIS A 186 -18.73 13.48 8.31
N THR A 187 -18.44 12.21 8.67
CA THR A 187 -17.32 11.92 9.56
C THR A 187 -15.99 12.23 8.89
N LEU A 188 -15.18 13.01 9.58
CA LEU A 188 -13.79 13.27 9.22
C LEU A 188 -12.89 12.31 9.99
N HIS A 189 -12.23 11.43 9.28
CA HIS A 189 -11.30 10.47 9.86
C HIS A 189 -9.89 11.04 9.82
N VAL A 190 -9.32 11.28 10.98
CA VAL A 190 -7.94 11.73 11.15
C VAL A 190 -7.11 10.61 11.76
N GLY A 191 -5.92 10.39 11.28
CA GLY A 191 -5.02 9.37 11.81
C GLY A 191 -3.58 9.69 11.46
N ARG A 192 -2.67 9.20 12.29
CA ARG A 192 -1.24 9.50 12.25
C ARG A 192 -0.58 9.21 10.90
N VAL A 193 -0.99 8.17 10.19
CA VAL A 193 -0.41 7.79 8.90
C VAL A 193 -1.30 8.19 7.72
N ILE A 194 -2.62 7.96 7.82
CA ILE A 194 -3.54 8.28 6.72
C ILE A 194 -3.57 9.78 6.41
N THR A 195 -3.51 10.64 7.44
CA THR A 195 -3.60 12.11 7.23
C THR A 195 -2.39 12.68 6.48
N PRO A 196 -1.14 12.39 6.85
CA PRO A 196 0.02 12.79 6.05
C PRO A 196 0.01 12.20 4.63
N THR A 197 -0.47 10.96 4.46
CA THR A 197 -0.64 10.35 3.12
C THR A 197 -1.63 11.14 2.26
N VAL A 198 -2.76 11.55 2.85
CA VAL A 198 -3.74 12.42 2.16
C VAL A 198 -3.14 13.79 1.86
N ALA A 199 -2.34 14.35 2.78
CA ALA A 199 -1.68 15.63 2.59
C ALA A 199 -0.71 15.63 1.40
N LEU A 200 0.06 14.53 1.19
CA LEU A 200 0.94 14.37 0.03
C LEU A 200 0.19 14.47 -1.30
N VAL A 201 -0.94 13.76 -1.41
CA VAL A 201 -1.74 13.78 -2.66
C VAL A 201 -2.37 15.17 -2.85
N CYS A 202 -2.93 15.77 -1.79
CA CYS A 202 -3.46 17.14 -1.86
C CYS A 202 -2.41 18.16 -2.26
N GLN A 203 -1.18 18.02 -1.78
CA GLN A 203 -0.07 18.89 -2.14
C GLN A 203 0.27 18.74 -3.62
N ARG A 204 0.42 17.51 -4.11
CA ARG A 204 0.70 17.23 -5.53
C ARG A 204 -0.38 17.79 -6.45
N ASP A 205 -1.66 17.61 -6.11
CA ASP A 205 -2.78 18.12 -6.90
C ASP A 205 -2.76 19.65 -6.95
N ARG A 206 -2.39 20.34 -5.86
CA ARG A 206 -2.23 21.81 -5.82
C ARG A 206 -1.03 22.28 -6.63
N GLU A 207 0.10 21.57 -6.55
CA GLU A 207 1.30 21.87 -7.36
C GLU A 207 0.98 21.80 -8.85
N ILE A 208 0.22 20.77 -9.27
CA ILE A 208 -0.22 20.62 -10.67
C ILE A 208 -1.20 21.73 -11.06
N ALA A 209 -2.20 22.01 -10.22
CA ALA A 209 -3.21 23.04 -10.50
C ALA A 209 -2.63 24.46 -10.55
N GLY A 210 -1.61 24.75 -9.77
CA GLY A 210 -0.92 26.04 -9.74
C GLY A 210 0.27 26.15 -10.69
N PHE A 211 0.59 25.07 -11.44
CA PHE A 211 1.75 25.05 -12.31
C PHE A 211 1.51 25.88 -13.58
N THR A 212 2.45 26.76 -13.88
CA THR A 212 2.46 27.53 -15.13
C THR A 212 3.55 26.99 -16.04
N PRO A 213 3.20 26.35 -17.16
CA PRO A 213 4.19 25.84 -18.12
C PRO A 213 5.02 26.98 -18.71
N SER A 214 6.34 26.80 -18.73
CA SER A 214 7.29 27.73 -19.35
C SER A 214 7.93 27.09 -20.56
N PRO A 215 8.12 27.81 -21.68
CA PRO A 215 8.79 27.28 -22.86
C PRO A 215 10.30 27.15 -22.62
N TYR A 216 10.88 26.11 -23.20
CA TYR A 216 12.31 25.94 -23.29
C TYR A 216 12.67 25.26 -24.61
N TRP A 217 13.95 25.35 -25.01
CA TRP A 217 14.40 24.91 -26.32
C TRP A 217 15.50 23.86 -26.17
N THR A 218 15.38 22.78 -26.96
CA THR A 218 16.41 21.75 -27.10
C THR A 218 16.85 21.71 -28.56
N LEU A 219 18.16 21.54 -28.80
CA LEU A 219 18.74 21.49 -30.14
C LEU A 219 19.43 20.14 -30.34
N GLY A 220 18.94 19.38 -31.31
CA GLY A 220 19.55 18.15 -31.80
C GLY A 220 20.32 18.39 -33.10
N VAL A 221 21.42 17.63 -33.31
CA VAL A 221 22.20 17.65 -34.54
C VAL A 221 22.59 16.23 -34.94
N ASN A 222 22.74 15.98 -36.23
CA ASN A 222 23.43 14.80 -36.75
C ASN A 222 24.91 15.08 -36.95
N VAL A 223 25.72 14.30 -36.32
CA VAL A 223 27.19 14.41 -36.39
C VAL A 223 27.71 13.39 -37.37
N SER A 224 28.34 13.83 -38.45
CA SER A 224 29.02 12.98 -39.43
C SER A 224 30.50 12.93 -39.10
N VAL A 225 31.06 11.73 -38.99
CA VAL A 225 32.48 11.42 -38.72
C VAL A 225 32.96 10.39 -39.74
N GLN A 226 34.25 10.09 -39.75
CA GLN A 226 34.83 9.16 -40.71
C GLN A 226 34.18 7.78 -40.72
N ASN A 227 33.79 7.27 -39.55
CA ASN A 227 33.26 5.91 -39.38
C ASN A 227 31.71 5.85 -39.26
N GLY A 228 30.99 6.90 -39.63
CA GLY A 228 29.53 6.90 -39.61
C GLY A 228 28.88 8.20 -39.13
N GLN A 229 27.66 8.08 -38.65
CA GLN A 229 26.89 9.22 -38.16
C GLN A 229 26.21 8.86 -36.84
N PHE A 230 25.97 9.88 -36.01
CA PHE A 230 25.21 9.74 -34.75
C PHE A 230 24.49 11.05 -34.40
N ALA A 231 23.42 10.94 -33.63
CA ALA A 231 22.73 12.11 -33.10
C ALA A 231 23.41 12.63 -31.84
N ALA A 232 23.52 13.94 -31.72
CA ALA A 232 24.05 14.61 -30.54
C ALA A 232 23.13 15.74 -30.09
N GLN A 233 23.05 15.97 -28.79
CA GLN A 233 22.23 17.01 -28.18
C GLN A 233 23.11 18.17 -27.70
N TRP A 234 22.69 19.39 -27.99
CA TRP A 234 23.34 20.58 -27.50
C TRP A 234 23.27 20.69 -25.98
N ILE A 235 24.36 21.07 -25.36
CA ILE A 235 24.41 21.40 -23.94
C ILE A 235 24.39 22.95 -23.86
N PRO A 236 23.25 23.53 -23.43
CA PRO A 236 23.15 24.99 -23.35
C PRO A 236 24.06 25.53 -22.23
N PRO A 237 24.72 26.67 -22.44
CA PRO A 237 25.52 27.31 -21.40
C PRO A 237 24.67 27.93 -20.31
N GLU A 238 25.22 28.14 -19.11
CA GLU A 238 24.52 28.67 -17.94
C GLU A 238 23.81 30.01 -18.20
N GLU A 239 24.42 30.86 -19.04
CA GLU A 239 23.90 32.21 -19.38
C GLU A 239 22.50 32.21 -20.04
N CYS A 240 22.09 31.09 -20.63
CA CYS A 240 20.77 30.96 -21.25
C CYS A 240 19.90 29.88 -20.61
N SER A 241 20.39 29.24 -19.53
CA SER A 241 19.77 28.08 -18.90
C SER A 241 19.02 28.41 -17.62
N ASP A 242 17.96 27.65 -17.34
CA ASP A 242 17.33 27.61 -16.02
C ASP A 242 18.12 26.73 -15.04
N GLU A 243 17.60 26.60 -13.80
CA GLU A 243 18.20 25.77 -12.73
C GLU A 243 18.34 24.28 -13.10
N GLN A 244 17.58 23.80 -14.08
CA GLN A 244 17.65 22.42 -14.59
C GLN A 244 18.54 22.30 -15.84
N GLY A 245 19.23 23.36 -16.25
CA GLY A 245 20.13 23.37 -17.42
C GLY A 245 19.41 23.39 -18.77
N ARG A 246 18.12 23.82 -18.82
CA ARG A 246 17.34 23.93 -20.06
C ARG A 246 17.41 25.34 -20.61
N CYS A 247 17.64 25.45 -21.92
CA CYS A 247 17.70 26.76 -22.55
C CYS A 247 16.33 27.47 -22.56
N VAL A 248 16.22 28.61 -21.92
CA VAL A 248 14.98 29.43 -21.85
C VAL A 248 15.04 30.65 -22.76
N ASN A 249 16.13 30.87 -23.51
CA ASN A 249 16.30 31.98 -24.44
C ASN A 249 16.14 31.51 -25.89
N LYS A 250 14.97 31.78 -26.48
CA LYS A 250 14.64 31.39 -27.84
C LYS A 250 15.63 31.94 -28.88
N ALA A 251 15.90 33.26 -28.83
CA ALA A 251 16.77 33.93 -29.81
C ALA A 251 18.19 33.35 -29.78
N TYR A 252 18.69 33.04 -28.59
CA TYR A 252 20.01 32.39 -28.45
C TYR A 252 19.99 30.97 -29.05
N ALA A 253 18.95 30.19 -28.79
CA ALA A 253 18.83 28.82 -29.35
C ALA A 253 18.72 28.85 -30.90
N GLU A 254 17.94 29.78 -31.47
CA GLU A 254 17.84 29.99 -32.93
C GLU A 254 19.17 30.41 -33.55
N GLN A 255 19.90 31.30 -32.89
CA GLN A 255 21.22 31.73 -33.31
C GLN A 255 22.19 30.55 -33.33
N VAL A 256 22.23 29.73 -32.27
CA VAL A 256 23.09 28.54 -32.23
C VAL A 256 22.73 27.57 -33.35
N ALA A 257 21.43 27.26 -33.53
CA ALA A 257 20.97 26.36 -34.58
C ALA A 257 21.43 26.79 -35.97
N SER A 258 21.39 28.11 -36.29
CA SER A 258 21.84 28.64 -37.56
C SER A 258 23.36 28.58 -37.73
N GLN A 259 24.15 28.77 -36.67
CA GLN A 259 25.59 28.73 -36.67
C GLN A 259 26.19 27.36 -36.83
N VAL A 260 25.50 26.32 -36.27
CA VAL A 260 26.03 24.97 -36.23
C VAL A 260 25.59 24.09 -37.41
N ASN A 261 24.54 24.47 -38.13
CA ASN A 261 24.04 23.69 -39.26
C ASN A 261 25.00 23.77 -40.46
N GLY A 262 25.58 22.64 -40.85
CA GLY A 262 26.61 22.56 -41.90
C GLY A 262 27.99 23.00 -41.44
N ALA A 263 28.21 23.22 -40.14
CA ALA A 263 29.48 23.70 -39.61
C ALA A 263 30.45 22.55 -39.30
N ASN A 264 31.75 22.86 -39.47
CA ASN A 264 32.83 21.98 -39.03
C ASN A 264 32.93 21.97 -37.51
N ALA A 265 33.16 20.79 -36.95
CA ALA A 265 33.28 20.53 -35.53
C ALA A 265 34.44 19.56 -35.28
N VAL A 266 34.76 19.36 -34.03
CA VAL A 266 35.84 18.44 -33.61
C VAL A 266 35.31 17.60 -32.45
N ILE A 267 35.65 16.32 -32.42
CA ILE A 267 35.42 15.46 -31.27
C ILE A 267 36.31 15.94 -30.12
N SER A 268 35.73 16.66 -29.16
CA SER A 268 36.49 17.20 -28.01
C SER A 268 36.79 16.14 -26.96
N LYS A 269 35.91 15.14 -26.85
CA LYS A 269 36.09 14.00 -25.94
C LYS A 269 35.42 12.75 -26.51
N ALA A 270 36.13 11.62 -26.41
CA ALA A 270 35.60 10.31 -26.72
C ALA A 270 36.04 9.34 -25.63
N GLU A 271 35.08 8.85 -24.84
CA GLU A 271 35.35 7.98 -23.71
C GLU A 271 34.51 6.73 -23.82
N THR A 272 35.16 5.57 -23.71
CA THR A 272 34.49 4.26 -23.73
C THR A 272 34.85 3.49 -22.47
N LYS A 273 33.87 3.17 -21.66
CA LYS A 273 34.06 2.48 -20.38
C LYS A 273 33.21 1.19 -20.32
N PRO A 274 33.79 0.07 -19.86
CA PRO A 274 33.01 -1.10 -19.54
C PRO A 274 32.14 -0.82 -18.30
N GLY A 275 30.91 -1.28 -18.35
CA GLY A 275 29.96 -1.21 -17.24
C GLY A 275 29.39 -2.58 -16.94
N LYS A 276 28.98 -2.78 -15.69
CA LYS A 276 28.28 -3.98 -15.23
C LYS A 276 27.05 -3.59 -14.46
N GLU A 277 25.98 -4.33 -14.64
CA GLU A 277 24.73 -4.15 -13.94
C GLU A 277 24.35 -5.47 -13.29
N SER A 278 24.33 -5.49 -11.95
CA SER A 278 23.94 -6.67 -11.18
C SER A 278 22.43 -6.91 -11.29
N ALA A 279 22.02 -8.17 -11.14
CA ALA A 279 20.60 -8.52 -11.09
C ALA A 279 19.84 -7.69 -10.04
N PRO A 280 18.60 -7.29 -10.32
CA PRO A 280 17.75 -6.64 -9.33
C PRO A 280 17.57 -7.59 -8.15
N LEU A 281 17.58 -7.04 -6.91
CA LEU A 281 17.30 -7.84 -5.72
C LEU A 281 15.88 -8.40 -5.78
N PRO A 282 15.61 -9.54 -5.14
CA PRO A 282 14.25 -10.06 -4.93
C PRO A 282 13.35 -9.00 -4.30
N PHE A 283 12.07 -9.28 -4.21
CA PHE A 283 11.10 -8.34 -3.71
C PHE A 283 11.00 -8.34 -2.16
N ASP A 284 10.79 -7.15 -1.61
CA ASP A 284 9.96 -6.92 -0.44
C ASP A 284 8.52 -6.61 -0.88
N LEU A 285 7.60 -6.45 0.07
CA LEU A 285 6.20 -6.17 -0.27
C LEU A 285 6.04 -4.87 -1.07
N THR A 286 6.73 -3.81 -0.68
CA THR A 286 6.59 -2.49 -1.32
C THR A 286 7.09 -2.52 -2.76
N SER A 287 8.25 -3.09 -3.02
CA SER A 287 8.79 -3.21 -4.38
C SER A 287 7.96 -4.15 -5.27
N LEU A 288 7.37 -5.22 -4.70
CA LEU A 288 6.43 -6.08 -5.43
C LEU A 288 5.17 -5.32 -5.82
N GLN A 289 4.60 -4.53 -4.91
CA GLN A 289 3.43 -3.68 -5.19
C GLN A 289 3.74 -2.62 -6.26
N GLN A 290 4.90 -1.97 -6.19
CA GLN A 290 5.34 -0.98 -7.18
C GLN A 290 5.53 -1.63 -8.56
N TYR A 291 6.19 -2.77 -8.61
CA TYR A 291 6.41 -3.53 -9.85
C TYR A 291 5.08 -3.94 -10.50
N ALA A 292 4.20 -4.54 -9.73
CA ALA A 292 2.91 -5.01 -10.20
C ALA A 292 1.97 -3.87 -10.64
N SER A 293 1.99 -2.74 -9.93
CA SER A 293 1.22 -1.56 -10.31
C SER A 293 1.72 -0.93 -11.61
N LYS A 294 3.03 -0.83 -11.80
CA LYS A 294 3.62 -0.32 -13.05
C LYS A 294 3.30 -1.24 -14.23
N ARG A 295 3.49 -2.54 -14.06
CA ARG A 295 3.41 -3.52 -15.14
C ARG A 295 1.97 -3.87 -15.51
N TRP A 296 1.13 -4.17 -14.54
CA TRP A 296 -0.24 -4.67 -14.77
C TRP A 296 -1.34 -3.72 -14.29
N GLY A 297 -1.00 -2.63 -13.60
CA GLY A 297 -1.97 -1.70 -13.04
C GLY A 297 -2.70 -2.22 -11.81
N TYR A 298 -2.18 -3.26 -11.13
CA TYR A 298 -2.79 -3.80 -9.92
C TYR A 298 -2.69 -2.80 -8.77
N THR A 299 -3.74 -2.75 -7.95
CA THR A 299 -3.72 -1.94 -6.73
C THR A 299 -2.84 -2.60 -5.66
N ALA A 300 -2.30 -1.79 -4.75
CA ALA A 300 -1.48 -2.30 -3.65
C ALA A 300 -2.22 -3.34 -2.80
N GLN A 301 -3.54 -3.21 -2.62
CA GLN A 301 -4.35 -4.17 -1.88
C GLN A 301 -4.51 -5.49 -2.65
N GLN A 302 -4.76 -5.45 -3.96
CA GLN A 302 -4.83 -6.68 -4.78
C GLN A 302 -3.51 -7.47 -4.73
N VAL A 303 -2.38 -6.76 -4.80
CA VAL A 303 -1.06 -7.39 -4.70
C VAL A 303 -0.84 -8.01 -3.32
N LEU A 304 -1.22 -7.33 -2.24
CA LEU A 304 -1.12 -7.86 -0.89
C LEU A 304 -1.98 -9.12 -0.71
N ASP A 305 -3.22 -9.09 -1.19
CA ASP A 305 -4.16 -10.22 -1.07
C ASP A 305 -3.65 -11.44 -1.86
N ALA A 306 -3.14 -11.22 -3.08
CA ALA A 306 -2.58 -12.29 -3.91
C ALA A 306 -1.26 -12.84 -3.34
N ALA A 307 -0.35 -11.98 -2.85
CA ALA A 307 0.87 -12.42 -2.19
C ALA A 307 0.57 -13.22 -0.90
N GLN A 308 -0.47 -12.83 -0.17
CA GLN A 308 -0.94 -13.59 1.00
C GLN A 308 -1.51 -14.95 0.60
N ALA A 309 -2.21 -15.05 -0.52
CA ALA A 309 -2.69 -16.33 -1.05
C ALA A 309 -1.54 -17.24 -1.52
N LEU A 310 -0.52 -16.69 -2.17
CA LEU A 310 0.70 -17.43 -2.55
C LEU A 310 1.39 -18.03 -1.33
N TYR A 311 1.43 -17.29 -0.23
CA TYR A 311 2.01 -17.76 1.03
C TYR A 311 1.12 -18.76 1.77
N GLU A 312 -0.18 -18.46 1.98
CA GLU A 312 -1.07 -19.24 2.84
C GLU A 312 -1.74 -20.41 2.12
N THR A 313 -2.16 -20.24 0.88
CA THR A 313 -2.95 -21.24 0.13
C THR A 313 -2.04 -22.11 -0.72
N HIS A 314 -1.22 -21.49 -1.56
CA HIS A 314 -0.37 -22.20 -2.51
C HIS A 314 0.95 -22.67 -1.92
N LYS A 315 1.39 -22.11 -0.78
CA LYS A 315 2.70 -22.40 -0.14
C LYS A 315 3.88 -22.14 -1.10
N ALA A 316 3.64 -21.32 -2.09
CA ALA A 316 4.55 -21.08 -3.20
C ALA A 316 5.66 -20.09 -2.89
N THR A 317 5.42 -19.18 -1.93
CA THR A 317 6.36 -18.13 -1.56
C THR A 317 6.54 -18.01 -0.05
N THR A 318 7.63 -17.37 0.36
CA THR A 318 7.90 -16.99 1.76
C THR A 318 6.98 -15.85 2.21
N TYR A 319 7.05 -15.47 3.49
CA TYR A 319 6.18 -14.47 4.11
C TYR A 319 6.18 -13.13 3.35
N PRO A 320 5.00 -12.65 2.92
CA PRO A 320 4.95 -11.50 1.99
C PRO A 320 5.10 -10.14 2.66
N ARG A 321 4.85 -9.99 3.97
CA ARG A 321 4.88 -8.68 4.66
C ARG A 321 6.27 -8.32 5.17
N THR A 322 7.29 -8.55 4.34
CA THR A 322 8.68 -8.23 4.63
C THR A 322 9.07 -6.84 4.12
N ASP A 323 10.03 -6.23 4.78
CA ASP A 323 10.72 -5.00 4.39
C ASP A 323 12.15 -5.25 3.89
N SER A 324 12.61 -6.51 3.89
CA SER A 324 13.93 -6.90 3.43
C SER A 324 13.89 -7.46 2.02
N ARG A 325 14.88 -7.11 1.22
CA ARG A 325 15.16 -7.65 -0.11
C ARG A 325 16.37 -8.59 -0.13
N TYR A 326 16.88 -8.95 1.05
CA TYR A 326 18.06 -9.79 1.23
C TYR A 326 17.70 -11.14 1.82
N LEU A 327 18.60 -12.11 1.65
CA LEU A 327 18.48 -13.46 2.15
C LEU A 327 19.58 -13.74 3.19
N PRO A 328 19.33 -14.53 4.22
CA PRO A 328 20.37 -14.98 5.13
C PRO A 328 21.30 -15.97 4.44
N GLU A 329 22.56 -16.00 4.87
CA GLU A 329 23.58 -16.91 4.34
C GLU A 329 23.17 -18.39 4.44
N SER A 330 22.43 -18.76 5.49
CA SER A 330 21.91 -20.12 5.70
C SER A 330 20.96 -20.62 4.61
N GLN A 331 20.31 -19.72 3.87
CA GLN A 331 19.40 -20.10 2.77
C GLN A 331 20.12 -20.52 1.48
N LYS A 332 21.44 -20.44 1.43
CA LYS A 332 22.21 -21.02 0.31
C LYS A 332 22.03 -22.54 0.20
N GLU A 333 21.79 -23.21 1.29
CA GLU A 333 21.55 -24.65 1.33
C GLU A 333 20.25 -25.05 0.61
N ASP A 334 19.25 -24.13 0.56
CA ASP A 334 17.95 -24.40 -0.05
C ASP A 334 17.91 -24.12 -1.57
N ILE A 335 18.97 -23.52 -2.15
CA ILE A 335 18.98 -23.13 -3.56
C ILE A 335 18.68 -24.28 -4.52
N PRO A 336 19.37 -25.45 -4.42
CA PRO A 336 19.11 -26.58 -5.32
C PRO A 336 17.66 -27.06 -5.24
N ASP A 337 17.13 -27.18 -4.03
CA ASP A 337 15.76 -27.67 -3.80
C ASP A 337 14.71 -26.72 -4.34
N ILE A 338 14.91 -25.40 -4.16
CA ILE A 338 14.02 -24.38 -4.73
C ILE A 338 14.05 -24.41 -6.26
N LEU A 339 15.24 -24.42 -6.89
CA LEU A 339 15.37 -24.48 -8.34
C LEU A 339 14.73 -25.74 -8.92
N GLN A 340 14.91 -26.90 -8.26
CA GLN A 340 14.27 -28.15 -8.65
C GLN A 340 12.74 -28.06 -8.52
N ALA A 341 12.23 -27.49 -7.43
CA ALA A 341 10.80 -27.32 -7.20
C ALA A 341 10.15 -26.42 -8.27
N LEU A 342 10.85 -25.37 -8.74
CA LEU A 342 10.39 -24.52 -9.83
C LEU A 342 10.19 -25.31 -11.12
N ILE A 343 11.14 -26.18 -11.49
CA ILE A 343 11.03 -27.04 -12.71
C ILE A 343 9.86 -28.01 -12.55
N LEU A 344 9.72 -28.63 -11.38
CA LEU A 344 8.63 -29.59 -11.10
C LEU A 344 7.25 -28.96 -11.10
N SER A 345 7.17 -27.66 -10.77
CA SER A 345 5.94 -26.87 -10.77
C SER A 345 5.56 -26.35 -12.16
N ASP A 346 6.56 -26.01 -12.99
CA ASP A 346 6.36 -25.46 -14.33
C ASP A 346 7.56 -25.80 -15.21
N GLN A 347 7.38 -26.72 -16.16
CA GLN A 347 8.41 -27.12 -17.11
C GLN A 347 8.89 -25.97 -18.02
N ASN A 348 8.07 -24.93 -18.20
CA ASN A 348 8.46 -23.79 -19.07
C ASN A 348 9.62 -22.99 -18.51
N VAL A 349 9.90 -23.08 -17.20
CA VAL A 349 11.06 -22.41 -16.59
C VAL A 349 12.34 -23.23 -16.62
N SER A 350 12.31 -24.48 -17.13
CA SER A 350 13.47 -25.37 -17.13
C SER A 350 14.69 -24.74 -17.84
N GLY A 351 14.46 -24.10 -18.99
CA GLY A 351 15.52 -23.37 -19.73
C GLY A 351 16.10 -22.20 -18.95
N LEU A 352 15.28 -21.50 -18.18
CA LEU A 352 15.71 -20.40 -17.33
C LEU A 352 16.55 -20.93 -16.14
N VAL A 353 16.13 -22.03 -15.52
CA VAL A 353 16.86 -22.63 -14.42
C VAL A 353 18.18 -23.25 -14.89
N ALA A 354 18.22 -23.88 -16.08
CA ALA A 354 19.43 -24.45 -16.64
C ALA A 354 20.55 -23.43 -16.89
N GLY A 355 20.19 -22.15 -17.11
CA GLY A 355 21.15 -21.05 -17.24
C GLY A 355 21.66 -20.46 -15.91
N ALA A 356 21.10 -20.91 -14.76
CA ALA A 356 21.45 -20.44 -13.43
C ALA A 356 22.64 -21.23 -12.86
N ASP A 357 23.61 -20.53 -12.24
CA ASP A 357 24.71 -21.12 -11.47
C ASP A 357 24.40 -21.03 -9.96
N PRO A 358 23.96 -22.13 -9.31
CA PRO A 358 23.57 -22.13 -7.90
C PRO A 358 24.74 -21.84 -6.95
N HIS A 359 25.99 -21.99 -7.43
CA HIS A 359 27.21 -21.73 -6.64
C HIS A 359 27.70 -20.27 -6.78
N ARG A 360 27.02 -19.47 -7.60
CA ARG A 360 27.40 -18.08 -7.81
C ARG A 360 27.33 -17.28 -6.51
N LYS A 361 28.38 -16.50 -6.23
CA LYS A 361 28.37 -15.53 -5.13
C LYS A 361 27.42 -14.39 -5.46
N ALA A 362 26.17 -14.49 -5.00
CA ALA A 362 25.12 -13.49 -5.22
C ALA A 362 25.10 -12.46 -4.08
N ARG A 363 24.96 -11.18 -4.42
CA ARG A 363 24.90 -10.07 -3.45
C ARG A 363 23.63 -10.09 -2.56
N VAL A 364 22.65 -10.90 -2.90
CA VAL A 364 21.41 -11.05 -2.16
C VAL A 364 21.62 -11.64 -0.77
N PHE A 365 22.64 -12.49 -0.59
CA PHE A 365 22.95 -13.11 0.70
C PHE A 365 23.72 -12.14 1.59
N ASN A 366 23.08 -11.64 2.64
CA ASN A 366 23.68 -10.67 3.55
C ASN A 366 22.91 -10.63 4.88
N ASP A 367 23.40 -11.35 5.89
CA ASP A 367 22.80 -11.46 7.22
C ASP A 367 22.59 -10.08 7.91
N ALA A 368 23.51 -9.13 7.68
CA ALA A 368 23.44 -7.81 8.29
C ALA A 368 22.27 -6.94 7.77
N LYS A 369 21.69 -7.32 6.62
CA LYS A 369 20.56 -6.63 5.97
C LYS A 369 19.26 -7.40 6.07
N VAL A 370 19.25 -8.54 6.74
CA VAL A 370 18.05 -9.30 7.06
C VAL A 370 17.60 -8.90 8.46
N THR A 371 16.35 -8.47 8.58
CA THR A 371 15.71 -8.07 9.84
C THR A 371 14.98 -9.26 10.47
N ALA A 372 13.70 -9.12 10.80
CA ALA A 372 12.86 -10.22 11.25
C ALA A 372 12.52 -11.20 10.12
N HIS A 373 12.43 -10.70 8.89
CA HIS A 373 12.12 -11.47 7.69
C HIS A 373 13.15 -11.21 6.60
N HIS A 374 13.24 -12.15 5.66
CA HIS A 374 14.02 -12.03 4.45
C HIS A 374 13.13 -11.71 3.23
N ALA A 375 13.72 -11.54 2.05
CA ALA A 375 13.02 -11.26 0.80
C ALA A 375 11.94 -12.29 0.47
N ILE A 376 10.94 -11.88 -0.31
CA ILE A 376 9.92 -12.78 -0.87
C ILE A 376 10.56 -13.60 -1.98
N ILE A 377 10.64 -14.92 -1.76
CA ILE A 377 11.23 -15.88 -2.70
C ILE A 377 10.33 -17.11 -2.84
N PRO A 378 10.49 -17.93 -3.89
CA PRO A 378 9.84 -19.23 -3.96
C PRO A 378 10.25 -20.16 -2.81
N THR A 379 9.37 -21.07 -2.44
CA THR A 379 9.66 -22.15 -1.47
C THR A 379 10.16 -23.40 -2.19
N PRO A 380 10.79 -24.36 -1.48
CA PRO A 380 11.15 -25.67 -2.04
C PRO A 380 9.93 -26.59 -2.27
N ALA A 381 8.72 -26.11 -2.06
CA ALA A 381 7.51 -26.90 -2.30
C ALA A 381 7.12 -26.92 -3.79
N ARG A 382 6.74 -28.11 -4.27
CA ARG A 382 6.09 -28.21 -5.58
C ARG A 382 4.72 -27.53 -5.53
N THR A 383 4.50 -26.59 -6.42
CA THR A 383 3.29 -25.75 -6.47
C THR A 383 2.44 -26.06 -7.69
N ASP A 384 1.14 -26.20 -7.51
CA ASP A 384 0.18 -26.29 -8.61
C ASP A 384 -0.15 -24.88 -9.16
N ILE A 385 0.55 -24.48 -10.22
CA ILE A 385 0.36 -23.17 -10.85
C ILE A 385 -1.00 -23.05 -11.56
N SER A 386 -1.65 -24.17 -11.93
CA SER A 386 -2.95 -24.16 -12.60
C SER A 386 -4.09 -23.76 -11.64
N ALA A 387 -3.88 -23.87 -10.33
CA ALA A 387 -4.82 -23.45 -9.32
C ALA A 387 -4.73 -21.96 -8.97
N MET A 388 -3.74 -21.24 -9.53
CA MET A 388 -3.54 -19.81 -9.30
C MET A 388 -4.48 -18.98 -10.18
N SER A 389 -5.00 -17.87 -9.61
CA SER A 389 -5.61 -16.82 -10.41
C SER A 389 -4.56 -16.10 -11.25
N GLU A 390 -4.99 -15.34 -12.26
CA GLU A 390 -4.09 -14.55 -13.12
C GLU A 390 -3.18 -13.62 -12.31
N ILE A 391 -3.72 -12.94 -11.30
CA ILE A 391 -2.93 -12.04 -10.44
C ILE A 391 -1.89 -12.84 -9.64
N GLU A 392 -2.28 -13.95 -9.04
CA GLU A 392 -1.37 -14.81 -8.27
C GLU A 392 -0.26 -15.37 -9.16
N PHE A 393 -0.59 -15.85 -10.35
CA PHE A 393 0.40 -16.36 -11.29
C PHE A 393 1.38 -15.27 -11.76
N ASN A 394 0.88 -14.08 -12.12
CA ASN A 394 1.73 -12.98 -12.54
C ASN A 394 2.72 -12.56 -11.44
N LEU A 395 2.27 -12.50 -10.19
CA LEU A 395 3.15 -12.20 -9.06
C LEU A 395 4.16 -13.32 -8.81
N TYR A 396 3.72 -14.58 -8.86
CA TYR A 396 4.59 -15.75 -8.68
C TYR A 396 5.66 -15.81 -9.76
N ASP A 397 5.29 -15.58 -11.04
CA ASP A 397 6.24 -15.54 -12.16
C ASP A 397 7.29 -14.43 -11.99
N ALA A 398 6.87 -13.23 -11.56
CA ALA A 398 7.82 -12.16 -11.24
C ALA A 398 8.76 -12.56 -10.08
N ILE A 399 8.23 -13.10 -8.99
CA ILE A 399 9.01 -13.50 -7.81
C ILE A 399 10.05 -14.57 -8.19
N ARG A 400 9.66 -15.62 -8.92
CA ARG A 400 10.59 -16.68 -9.34
C ARG A 400 11.66 -16.18 -10.31
N ARG A 401 11.34 -15.31 -11.26
CA ARG A 401 12.31 -14.73 -12.20
C ARG A 401 13.34 -13.86 -11.46
N PHE A 402 12.90 -13.02 -10.52
CA PHE A 402 13.81 -12.21 -9.69
C PHE A 402 14.70 -13.06 -8.79
N TYR A 403 14.21 -14.20 -8.31
CA TYR A 403 15.02 -15.17 -7.55
C TYR A 403 16.05 -15.84 -8.45
N ILE A 404 15.64 -16.41 -9.59
CA ILE A 404 16.54 -17.06 -10.57
C ILE A 404 17.63 -16.09 -11.03
N ALA A 405 17.30 -14.79 -11.22
CA ALA A 405 18.24 -13.76 -11.67
C ALA A 405 19.46 -13.61 -10.75
N GLN A 406 19.34 -13.95 -9.46
CA GLN A 406 20.46 -13.89 -8.52
C GLN A 406 21.59 -14.85 -8.90
N PHE A 407 21.31 -15.90 -9.64
CA PHE A 407 22.23 -16.96 -10.05
C PHE A 407 22.73 -16.79 -11.48
N TYR A 408 22.37 -15.68 -12.14
CA TYR A 408 22.87 -15.30 -13.47
C TYR A 408 24.06 -14.34 -13.38
N SER A 409 24.88 -14.32 -14.44
CA SER A 409 25.94 -13.33 -14.55
C SER A 409 25.37 -11.91 -14.67
N GLU A 410 26.18 -10.92 -14.33
CA GLU A 410 25.84 -9.52 -14.52
C GLU A 410 25.59 -9.23 -16.02
N PHE A 411 24.73 -8.26 -16.28
CA PHE A 411 24.63 -7.63 -17.58
C PHE A 411 25.88 -6.78 -17.80
N GLU A 412 26.68 -7.12 -18.83
CA GLU A 412 27.86 -6.37 -19.15
C GLU A 412 27.64 -5.54 -20.42
N PHE A 413 28.07 -4.32 -20.39
CA PHE A 413 27.92 -3.38 -21.50
C PHE A 413 29.12 -2.45 -21.62
N THR A 414 29.24 -1.83 -22.76
CA THR A 414 30.20 -0.74 -22.99
C THR A 414 29.39 0.56 -23.10
N LYS A 415 29.70 1.53 -22.25
CA LYS A 415 29.13 2.88 -22.32
C LYS A 415 30.12 3.77 -23.07
N THR A 416 29.67 4.33 -24.19
CA THR A 416 30.42 5.31 -24.96
C THR A 416 29.80 6.69 -24.74
N SER A 417 30.62 7.68 -24.43
CA SER A 417 30.22 9.09 -24.29
C SER A 417 31.09 9.91 -25.24
N ILE A 418 30.47 10.72 -26.06
CA ILE A 418 31.12 11.57 -27.04
C ILE A 418 30.70 13.02 -26.80
N GLU A 419 31.69 13.92 -26.74
CA GLU A 419 31.47 15.36 -26.74
C GLU A 419 32.00 15.94 -28.05
N VAL A 420 31.22 16.81 -28.68
CA VAL A 420 31.52 17.43 -29.96
C VAL A 420 31.54 18.94 -29.78
N GLN A 421 32.65 19.56 -30.11
CA GLN A 421 32.86 21.01 -30.02
C GLN A 421 32.68 21.65 -31.39
N CYS A 422 31.73 22.59 -31.50
CA CYS A 422 31.53 23.44 -32.67
C CYS A 422 31.66 24.91 -32.27
N GLY A 423 32.78 25.56 -32.59
CA GLY A 423 33.08 26.88 -32.06
C GLY A 423 33.02 26.88 -30.52
N ARG A 424 32.14 27.68 -29.92
CA ARG A 424 31.92 27.72 -28.47
C ARG A 424 30.82 26.73 -27.98
N HIS A 425 30.14 26.06 -28.89
CA HIS A 425 28.99 25.22 -28.56
C HIS A 425 29.39 23.77 -28.38
N LEU A 426 28.89 23.16 -27.29
CA LEU A 426 29.17 21.78 -26.91
C LEU A 426 27.94 20.93 -27.17
N PHE A 427 28.13 19.77 -27.79
CA PHE A 427 27.11 18.75 -28.01
C PHE A 427 27.57 17.45 -27.36
N ALA A 428 26.62 16.68 -26.84
CA ALA A 428 26.88 15.39 -26.24
C ALA A 428 26.04 14.27 -26.86
N ALA A 429 26.66 13.09 -26.94
CA ALA A 429 26.00 11.85 -27.29
C ALA A 429 26.42 10.74 -26.34
N SER A 430 25.50 9.83 -26.01
CA SER A 430 25.81 8.64 -25.22
C SER A 430 25.22 7.41 -25.85
N GLY A 431 25.90 6.27 -25.71
CA GLY A 431 25.44 4.99 -26.21
C GLY A 431 25.83 3.87 -25.27
N LYS A 432 24.97 2.83 -25.24
CA LYS A 432 25.15 1.65 -24.40
C LYS A 432 25.07 0.40 -25.24
N THR A 433 26.20 -0.22 -25.52
CA THR A 433 26.29 -1.42 -26.33
C THR A 433 26.37 -2.65 -25.43
N PRO A 434 25.39 -3.58 -25.49
CA PRO A 434 25.45 -4.83 -24.73
C PRO A 434 26.66 -5.68 -25.15
N ALA A 435 27.42 -6.18 -24.17
CA ALA A 435 28.53 -7.14 -24.37
C ALA A 435 28.10 -8.55 -23.93
N LYS A 436 27.35 -8.65 -22.81
CA LYS A 436 26.81 -9.91 -22.29
C LYS A 436 25.44 -9.68 -21.68
N GLN A 437 24.41 -10.41 -22.12
CA GLN A 437 23.04 -10.22 -21.66
C GLN A 437 22.85 -10.54 -20.16
N GLY A 438 23.61 -11.54 -19.64
CA GLY A 438 23.52 -11.91 -18.23
C GLY A 438 22.06 -12.19 -17.79
N TRP A 439 21.70 -11.67 -16.63
CA TRP A 439 20.36 -11.86 -16.05
C TRP A 439 19.21 -11.25 -16.90
N LYS A 440 19.49 -10.33 -17.81
CA LYS A 440 18.45 -9.67 -18.63
C LYS A 440 17.73 -10.63 -19.56
N VAL A 441 18.31 -11.77 -19.90
CA VAL A 441 17.65 -12.82 -20.71
C VAL A 441 16.35 -13.32 -20.06
N LEU A 442 16.24 -13.26 -18.73
CA LEU A 442 15.05 -13.67 -17.99
C LEU A 442 13.83 -12.75 -18.22
N PHE A 443 14.08 -11.55 -18.73
CA PHE A 443 13.08 -10.50 -18.94
C PHE A 443 12.98 -10.04 -20.40
N ALA A 444 13.58 -10.78 -21.34
CA ALA A 444 13.62 -10.40 -22.75
C ALA A 444 12.20 -10.27 -23.37
N SER A 445 11.28 -11.17 -23.01
CA SER A 445 9.88 -11.11 -23.45
C SER A 445 9.10 -9.92 -22.87
N ASP A 446 9.64 -9.30 -21.80
CA ASP A 446 9.00 -8.20 -21.08
C ASP A 446 9.31 -6.83 -21.67
N SER A 447 10.43 -6.73 -22.42
CA SER A 447 10.89 -5.48 -23.03
C SER A 447 9.97 -4.94 -24.12
N GLU A 448 9.21 -5.82 -24.79
CA GLU A 448 8.28 -5.43 -25.86
C GLU A 448 6.94 -4.88 -25.34
N SER A 449 6.58 -5.15 -24.08
CA SER A 449 5.28 -4.79 -23.48
C SER A 449 5.34 -3.74 -22.37
N SER A 450 6.53 -3.24 -22.02
CA SER A 450 6.64 -2.19 -20.99
C SER A 450 6.09 -0.87 -21.53
N PRO A 451 5.04 -0.31 -20.95
CA PRO A 451 4.63 1.06 -21.30
C PRO A 451 5.82 1.98 -21.01
N LYS A 452 6.24 2.77 -21.99
CA LYS A 452 7.13 3.90 -21.73
C LYS A 452 6.45 4.73 -20.64
N ASP A 453 7.15 4.97 -19.53
CA ASP A 453 6.64 5.83 -18.45
C ASP A 453 6.31 7.20 -19.08
N GLU A 454 5.01 7.52 -19.24
CA GLU A 454 4.53 8.79 -19.83
C GLU A 454 4.92 10.03 -19.01
N GLY A 455 5.71 9.87 -17.97
CA GLY A 455 6.13 10.91 -17.04
C GLY A 455 7.63 11.06 -16.84
N GLU A 456 8.47 10.26 -17.48
CA GLU A 456 9.91 10.53 -17.46
C GLU A 456 10.21 11.70 -18.38
N ASP A 457 10.90 12.70 -17.83
CA ASP A 457 11.38 13.88 -18.54
C ASP A 457 12.31 13.41 -19.68
N THR A 458 11.79 13.44 -20.91
CA THR A 458 12.51 12.96 -22.11
C THR A 458 13.62 13.90 -22.56
N ASP A 459 14.12 14.77 -21.71
CA ASP A 459 15.19 15.73 -22.02
C ASP A 459 16.59 15.13 -21.85
N ALA A 460 16.70 13.94 -21.28
CA ALA A 460 17.95 13.20 -21.32
C ALA A 460 18.28 12.83 -22.79
N PRO A 461 19.56 12.96 -23.22
CA PRO A 461 19.98 12.51 -24.55
C PRO A 461 19.51 11.08 -24.78
N VAL A 462 18.83 10.84 -25.90
CA VAL A 462 18.38 9.48 -26.27
C VAL A 462 19.61 8.57 -26.28
N GLU A 463 19.65 7.60 -25.37
CA GLU A 463 20.75 6.64 -25.29
C GLU A 463 20.68 5.76 -26.55
N GLN A 464 21.68 5.88 -27.43
CA GLN A 464 21.76 5.15 -28.67
C GLN A 464 22.28 3.73 -28.42
N GLU A 465 21.76 2.74 -29.11
CA GLU A 465 22.24 1.35 -28.96
C GLU A 465 23.69 1.19 -29.39
N LYS A 466 24.15 1.98 -30.38
CA LYS A 466 25.51 1.90 -30.90
C LYS A 466 25.96 3.24 -31.44
N LEU A 467 27.11 3.70 -30.95
CA LEU A 467 27.82 4.85 -31.49
C LEU A 467 29.02 4.40 -32.35
N PRO A 468 29.36 5.15 -33.41
CA PRO A 468 30.56 4.84 -34.20
C PRO A 468 31.82 5.02 -33.35
N ARG A 469 32.89 4.33 -33.73
CA ARG A 469 34.20 4.54 -33.08
C ARG A 469 34.76 5.86 -33.58
N VAL A 470 35.05 6.74 -32.65
CA VAL A 470 35.66 8.07 -32.89
C VAL A 470 36.85 8.26 -32.00
N SER A 471 37.77 9.16 -32.39
CA SER A 471 38.92 9.54 -31.63
C SER A 471 38.85 11.03 -31.23
N GLN A 472 39.43 11.38 -30.10
CA GLN A 472 39.57 12.78 -29.70
C GLN A 472 40.43 13.53 -30.75
N GLY A 473 39.98 14.70 -31.16
CA GLY A 473 40.62 15.50 -32.21
C GLY A 473 40.11 15.16 -33.61
N GLU A 474 39.30 14.13 -33.80
CA GLU A 474 38.73 13.76 -35.10
C GLU A 474 37.79 14.87 -35.63
N PRO A 475 37.96 15.27 -36.92
CA PRO A 475 37.05 16.20 -37.55
C PRO A 475 35.63 15.63 -37.67
N ALA A 476 34.65 16.48 -37.45
CA ALA A 476 33.23 16.15 -37.57
C ALA A 476 32.50 17.26 -38.34
N LEU A 477 31.40 16.91 -38.96
CA LEU A 477 30.47 17.84 -39.63
C LEU A 477 29.11 17.77 -38.95
N LEU A 478 28.57 18.90 -38.54
CA LEU A 478 27.24 18.98 -37.95
C LEU A 478 26.19 19.26 -39.05
N ASN A 479 25.21 18.42 -39.15
CA ASN A 479 24.10 18.55 -40.11
C ASN A 479 22.75 18.41 -39.43
N GLY A 480 21.69 18.91 -40.11
CA GLY A 480 20.31 18.68 -39.66
C GLY A 480 20.05 19.24 -38.24
N ALA A 481 20.46 20.49 -38.02
CA ALA A 481 20.16 21.18 -36.76
C ALA A 481 18.64 21.31 -36.56
N GLU A 482 18.09 20.58 -35.63
CA GLU A 482 16.66 20.54 -35.32
C GLU A 482 16.40 21.21 -33.94
N LEU A 483 15.78 22.40 -34.00
CA LEU A 483 15.39 23.14 -32.81
C LEU A 483 13.98 22.77 -32.40
N ALA A 484 13.81 22.13 -31.23
CA ALA A 484 12.54 21.75 -30.68
C ALA A 484 12.09 22.71 -29.56
N ASN A 485 10.88 23.24 -29.67
CA ASN A 485 10.22 23.99 -28.61
C ASN A 485 9.47 23.00 -27.70
N LYS A 486 9.82 22.99 -26.43
CA LYS A 486 9.20 22.16 -25.39
C LYS A 486 8.61 23.03 -24.29
N MET A 487 7.69 22.46 -23.53
CA MET A 487 7.07 23.12 -22.37
C MET A 487 7.40 22.34 -21.11
N THR A 488 7.75 23.07 -20.06
CA THR A 488 7.92 22.45 -18.73
C THR A 488 6.64 21.76 -18.28
N ARG A 489 6.75 20.68 -17.54
CA ARG A 489 5.62 19.92 -17.02
C ARG A 489 5.76 19.78 -15.50
N PRO A 490 4.66 19.81 -14.76
CA PRO A 490 4.69 19.51 -13.33
C PRO A 490 4.95 17.99 -13.14
N ALA A 491 5.40 17.62 -11.95
CA ALA A 491 5.44 16.22 -11.58
C ALA A 491 4.02 15.61 -11.71
N PRO A 492 3.86 14.39 -12.27
CA PRO A 492 2.55 13.81 -12.53
C PRO A 492 1.79 13.52 -11.23
N HIS A 493 0.46 13.37 -11.35
CA HIS A 493 -0.36 12.87 -10.24
C HIS A 493 0.17 11.54 -9.73
N PHE A 494 -0.04 11.28 -8.44
CA PHE A 494 0.36 10.01 -7.87
C PHE A 494 -0.44 8.85 -8.48
N THR A 495 0.27 7.79 -8.86
CA THR A 495 -0.27 6.44 -9.01
C THR A 495 -0.13 5.70 -7.67
N GLU A 496 -0.71 4.50 -7.55
CA GLU A 496 -0.46 3.69 -6.33
C GLU A 496 1.03 3.36 -6.17
N ALA A 497 1.73 3.04 -7.26
CA ALA A 497 3.17 2.77 -7.24
C ALA A 497 3.98 3.98 -6.77
N THR A 498 3.73 5.16 -7.33
CA THR A 498 4.49 6.37 -6.97
C THR A 498 4.11 6.90 -5.58
N LEU A 499 2.87 6.71 -5.12
CA LEU A 499 2.49 7.03 -3.75
C LEU A 499 3.13 6.08 -2.74
N LEU A 500 3.21 4.77 -3.01
CA LEU A 500 3.95 3.82 -2.19
C LEU A 500 5.43 4.20 -2.09
N ALA A 501 6.06 4.56 -3.23
CA ALA A 501 7.44 5.03 -3.25
C ALA A 501 7.63 6.33 -2.46
N ALA A 502 6.67 7.26 -2.52
CA ALA A 502 6.68 8.49 -1.74
C ALA A 502 6.50 8.23 -0.24
N MET A 503 5.63 7.30 0.14
CA MET A 503 5.46 6.89 1.55
C MET A 503 6.73 6.22 2.09
N GLU A 504 7.39 5.40 1.32
CA GLU A 504 8.65 4.75 1.68
C GLU A 504 9.80 5.76 1.82
N ASN A 505 9.93 6.65 0.84
CA ASN A 505 10.99 7.65 0.77
C ASN A 505 10.51 9.05 1.18
N ILE A 506 9.68 9.12 2.21
CA ILE A 506 9.00 10.34 2.64
C ILE A 506 9.95 11.49 3.01
N ALA A 507 11.20 11.19 3.35
CA ALA A 507 12.25 12.17 3.63
C ALA A 507 12.44 13.19 2.50
N ARG A 508 12.15 12.82 1.25
CA ARG A 508 12.24 13.70 0.07
C ARG A 508 11.18 14.81 0.06
N PHE A 509 10.09 14.63 0.80
CA PHE A 509 8.95 15.54 0.86
C PHE A 509 8.93 16.38 2.15
N VAL A 510 9.95 16.27 2.99
CA VAL A 510 10.09 17.00 4.24
C VAL A 510 11.16 18.06 4.09
N THR A 511 10.81 19.30 4.44
CA THR A 511 11.71 20.46 4.34
C THR A 511 12.60 20.61 5.58
N GLU A 512 12.12 20.19 6.76
CA GLU A 512 12.84 20.32 8.01
C GLU A 512 13.95 19.26 8.12
N GLU A 513 15.21 19.68 8.14
CA GLU A 513 16.38 18.78 8.13
C GLU A 513 16.40 17.79 9.30
N LYS A 514 15.95 18.22 10.48
CA LYS A 514 15.83 17.34 11.66
C LYS A 514 14.94 16.12 11.38
N PHE A 515 13.76 16.33 10.79
CA PHE A 515 12.84 15.25 10.47
C PHE A 515 13.30 14.45 9.26
N LYS A 516 13.95 15.09 8.29
CA LYS A 516 14.50 14.44 7.12
C LYS A 516 15.56 13.40 7.49
N GLN A 517 16.43 13.70 8.47
CA GLN A 517 17.42 12.74 8.95
C GLN A 517 16.74 11.55 9.65
N ILE A 518 15.77 11.78 10.54
CA ILE A 518 15.01 10.72 11.21
C ILE A 518 14.33 9.81 10.18
N LEU A 519 13.74 10.38 9.13
CA LEU A 519 13.01 9.65 8.11
C LEU A 519 13.90 8.78 7.20
N LYS A 520 15.17 9.11 7.07
CA LYS A 520 16.13 8.26 6.35
C LYS A 520 16.43 6.96 7.10
N ASP A 521 16.33 6.98 8.41
CA ASP A 521 16.66 5.87 9.30
C ASP A 521 15.43 5.03 9.71
N THR A 522 14.23 5.42 9.24
CA THR A 522 12.98 4.73 9.56
C THR A 522 12.33 4.11 8.31
N ALA A 523 11.36 3.21 8.52
CA ALA A 523 10.61 2.56 7.43
C ALA A 523 9.73 3.51 6.59
N GLY A 524 9.84 4.83 6.78
CA GLY A 524 9.04 5.82 6.09
C GLY A 524 7.64 6.02 6.70
N LEU A 525 6.66 6.38 5.89
CA LEU A 525 5.28 6.63 6.30
C LEU A 525 4.48 5.33 6.25
N GLY A 526 4.18 4.76 7.41
CA GLY A 526 3.58 3.43 7.55
C GLY A 526 4.58 2.29 7.27
N THR A 527 4.24 1.09 7.73
CA THR A 527 5.02 -0.12 7.43
C THR A 527 4.61 -0.73 6.08
N PRO A 528 5.44 -1.55 5.43
CA PRO A 528 5.05 -2.25 4.20
C PRO A 528 3.71 -2.96 4.32
N ALA A 529 3.47 -3.67 5.43
CA ALA A 529 2.22 -4.38 5.70
C ALA A 529 0.97 -3.49 5.78
N THR A 530 1.11 -2.19 6.09
CA THR A 530 -0.02 -1.28 6.34
C THR A 530 -0.28 -0.27 5.23
N ARG A 531 0.70 0.03 4.37
CA ARG A 531 0.58 1.06 3.32
C ARG A 531 -0.61 0.81 2.39
N ALA A 532 -0.77 -0.43 1.92
CA ALA A 532 -1.90 -0.80 1.04
C ALA A 532 -3.26 -0.51 1.68
N SER A 533 -3.44 -0.94 2.93
CA SER A 533 -4.69 -0.70 3.68
C SER A 533 -4.93 0.77 3.99
N ILE A 534 -3.88 1.57 4.16
CA ILE A 534 -3.98 3.03 4.35
C ILE A 534 -4.47 3.71 3.07
N ILE A 535 -3.88 3.37 1.91
CA ILE A 535 -4.31 3.91 0.61
C ILE A 535 -5.76 3.48 0.33
N GLN A 536 -6.08 2.19 0.48
CA GLN A 536 -7.44 1.70 0.30
C GLN A 536 -8.41 2.38 1.29
N GLY A 537 -8.02 2.51 2.55
CA GLY A 537 -8.81 3.19 3.57
C GLY A 537 -9.06 4.67 3.25
N ALA A 538 -8.12 5.37 2.60
CA ALA A 538 -8.33 6.74 2.14
C ALA A 538 -9.36 6.81 0.98
N VAL A 539 -9.36 5.82 0.08
CA VAL A 539 -10.37 5.68 -0.96
C VAL A 539 -11.75 5.39 -0.35
N ASP A 540 -11.85 4.40 0.56
CA ASP A 540 -13.12 4.00 1.19
C ASP A 540 -13.74 5.11 2.04
N LYS A 541 -12.91 5.97 2.64
CA LYS A 541 -13.34 7.14 3.42
C LYS A 541 -13.64 8.36 2.54
N GLY A 542 -13.46 8.25 1.22
CA GLY A 542 -13.74 9.30 0.25
C GLY A 542 -12.74 10.45 0.28
N TYR A 543 -11.50 10.22 0.68
CA TYR A 543 -10.41 11.19 0.56
C TYR A 543 -9.73 11.10 -0.81
N PHE A 544 -9.63 9.89 -1.38
CA PHE A 544 -9.11 9.67 -2.72
C PHE A 544 -10.19 9.17 -3.67
N LYS A 545 -10.05 9.53 -4.93
CA LYS A 545 -10.75 8.89 -6.06
C LYS A 545 -9.72 8.34 -7.03
N ARG A 546 -9.99 7.14 -7.55
CA ARG A 546 -9.20 6.54 -8.63
C ARG A 546 -9.73 7.02 -9.97
N GLN A 547 -8.85 7.54 -10.80
CA GLN A 547 -9.18 7.92 -12.18
C GLN A 547 -8.15 7.28 -13.11
N LYS A 548 -8.54 6.22 -13.82
CA LYS A 548 -7.60 5.32 -14.52
C LYS A 548 -6.54 4.81 -13.54
N LYS A 549 -5.25 5.07 -13.79
CA LYS A 549 -4.12 4.65 -12.94
C LYS A 549 -3.76 5.66 -11.85
N VAL A 550 -4.33 6.86 -11.83
CA VAL A 550 -3.95 7.92 -10.87
C VAL A 550 -4.89 8.02 -9.68
N LEU A 551 -4.33 8.48 -8.57
CA LEU A 551 -5.03 8.82 -7.33
C LEU A 551 -5.15 10.35 -7.24
N LEU A 552 -6.37 10.84 -7.11
CA LEU A 552 -6.66 12.26 -6.94
C LEU A 552 -7.28 12.50 -5.57
N ALA A 553 -6.94 13.62 -4.95
CA ALA A 553 -7.61 14.09 -3.74
C ALA A 553 -9.02 14.60 -4.06
N THR A 554 -9.96 14.36 -3.16
CA THR A 554 -11.32 14.90 -3.25
C THR A 554 -11.42 16.26 -2.55
N ASP A 555 -12.50 17.03 -2.80
CA ASP A 555 -12.76 18.30 -2.09
C ASP A 555 -12.80 18.10 -0.57
N LYS A 556 -13.35 16.96 -0.10
CA LYS A 556 -13.31 16.56 1.31
C LYS A 556 -11.88 16.45 1.85
N ALA A 557 -10.95 15.89 1.07
CA ALA A 557 -9.55 15.78 1.45
C ALA A 557 -8.89 17.15 1.52
N HIS A 558 -9.07 17.98 0.48
CA HIS A 558 -8.54 19.34 0.44
C HIS A 558 -9.03 20.20 1.59
N ALA A 559 -10.34 20.13 1.91
CA ALA A 559 -10.96 20.84 3.01
C ALA A 559 -10.36 20.42 4.37
N LEU A 560 -10.27 19.10 4.60
CA LEU A 560 -9.69 18.58 5.85
C LEU A 560 -8.22 19.01 6.02
N ILE A 561 -7.39 18.84 4.98
CA ILE A 561 -5.96 19.20 5.05
C ILE A 561 -5.74 20.71 5.20
N ALA A 562 -6.65 21.53 4.71
CA ALA A 562 -6.56 22.99 4.88
C ALA A 562 -6.68 23.40 6.35
N VAL A 563 -7.54 22.76 7.13
CA VAL A 563 -7.87 23.16 8.52
C VAL A 563 -7.08 22.42 9.58
N LEU A 564 -6.45 21.30 9.27
CA LEU A 564 -5.65 20.54 10.22
C LEU A 564 -4.36 21.27 10.61
N PRO A 565 -3.92 21.18 11.89
CA PRO A 565 -2.65 21.76 12.31
C PRO A 565 -1.46 21.05 11.63
N PRO A 566 -0.35 21.76 11.39
CA PRO A 566 0.84 21.19 10.77
C PRO A 566 1.31 19.89 11.40
N ALA A 567 1.29 19.80 12.73
CA ALA A 567 1.74 18.62 13.47
C ALA A 567 0.98 17.32 13.10
N ILE A 568 -0.32 17.41 12.79
CA ILE A 568 -1.14 16.23 12.43
C ILE A 568 -0.96 15.82 10.96
N LYS A 569 -0.71 16.77 10.08
CA LYS A 569 -0.52 16.51 8.64
C LYS A 569 0.95 16.32 8.25
N SER A 570 1.87 16.56 9.18
CA SER A 570 3.31 16.38 8.97
C SER A 570 3.72 14.92 9.04
N SER A 571 4.44 14.45 8.02
CA SER A 571 5.11 13.16 8.02
C SER A 571 6.26 13.10 9.05
N GLY A 572 6.86 14.23 9.41
CA GLY A 572 7.91 14.31 10.40
C GLY A 572 7.47 13.89 11.81
N MET A 573 6.26 14.25 12.22
CA MET A 573 5.70 13.78 13.50
C MET A 573 5.52 12.26 13.50
N THR A 574 5.00 11.70 12.39
CA THR A 574 4.86 10.25 12.25
C THR A 574 6.19 9.54 12.34
N ALA A 575 7.23 10.09 11.71
CA ALA A 575 8.58 9.56 11.77
C ALA A 575 9.17 9.55 13.21
N ALA A 576 9.02 10.65 13.92
CA ALA A 576 9.49 10.73 15.31
C ALA A 576 8.82 9.64 16.18
N TRP A 577 7.54 9.38 15.98
CA TRP A 577 6.86 8.31 16.69
C TRP A 577 7.33 6.92 16.29
N GLU A 578 7.54 6.66 14.98
CA GLU A 578 8.08 5.36 14.53
C GLU A 578 9.49 5.11 15.09
N GLN A 579 10.32 6.14 15.19
CA GLN A 579 11.63 6.03 15.81
C GLN A 579 11.54 5.62 17.30
N GLU A 580 10.63 6.24 18.04
CA GLU A 580 10.41 5.86 19.46
C GLU A 580 9.82 4.44 19.59
N LEU A 581 8.90 4.05 18.68
CA LEU A 581 8.35 2.69 18.63
C LEU A 581 9.42 1.66 18.25
N GLU A 582 10.41 2.02 17.42
CA GLU A 582 11.55 1.16 17.09
C GLU A 582 12.46 0.96 18.30
N LYS A 583 12.72 2.02 19.07
CA LYS A 583 13.44 1.89 20.35
C LYS A 583 12.72 0.95 21.33
N VAL A 584 11.38 1.02 21.40
CA VAL A 584 10.60 0.08 22.22
C VAL A 584 10.73 -1.34 21.67
N ALA A 585 10.66 -1.55 20.34
CA ALA A 585 10.78 -2.86 19.72
C ALA A 585 12.15 -3.51 19.90
N SER A 586 13.22 -2.71 19.87
CA SER A 586 14.60 -3.16 20.13
C SER A 586 14.91 -3.36 21.63
N GLY A 587 13.98 -3.00 22.53
CA GLY A 587 14.18 -3.07 23.98
C GLY A 587 14.99 -1.92 24.57
N SER A 588 15.42 -0.94 23.77
CA SER A 588 16.15 0.26 24.23
C SER A 588 15.24 1.41 24.70
N GLY A 589 13.94 1.35 24.38
CA GLY A 589 12.93 2.33 24.75
C GLY A 589 11.92 1.82 25.78
N ASN A 590 11.12 2.73 26.35
CA ASN A 590 10.10 2.42 27.36
C ASN A 590 8.70 2.82 26.87
N MET A 591 7.83 1.82 26.72
CA MET A 591 6.44 2.01 26.29
C MET A 591 5.65 2.99 27.18
N SER A 592 5.80 2.93 28.51
CA SER A 592 5.02 3.76 29.43
C SER A 592 5.40 5.23 29.31
N VAL A 593 6.69 5.53 29.10
CA VAL A 593 7.19 6.89 28.88
C VAL A 593 6.62 7.43 27.55
N PHE A 594 6.73 6.65 26.48
CA PHE A 594 6.16 7.02 25.18
C PHE A 594 4.66 7.31 25.27
N MET A 595 3.89 6.41 25.89
CA MET A 595 2.44 6.58 26.01
C MET A 595 2.04 7.82 26.83
N LYS A 596 2.80 8.13 27.91
CA LYS A 596 2.58 9.34 28.70
C LYS A 596 2.79 10.60 27.87
N GLN A 597 3.88 10.65 27.10
CA GLN A 597 4.18 11.79 26.22
C GLN A 597 3.07 12.00 25.18
N ILE A 598 2.65 10.92 24.52
CA ILE A 598 1.59 10.99 23.50
C ILE A 598 0.25 11.42 24.11
N SER A 599 -0.15 10.84 25.22
CA SER A 599 -1.40 11.20 25.91
C SER A 599 -1.41 12.68 26.32
N THR A 600 -0.31 13.15 26.90
CA THR A 600 -0.17 14.57 27.30
C THR A 600 -0.27 15.49 26.08
N TRP A 601 0.47 15.17 25.01
CA TRP A 601 0.47 15.99 23.79
C TRP A 601 -0.92 16.05 23.14
N ILE A 602 -1.64 14.93 23.02
CA ILE A 602 -3.00 14.88 22.47
C ILE A 602 -3.97 15.71 23.31
N CYS A 603 -3.93 15.55 24.64
CA CYS A 603 -4.80 16.32 25.54
C CYS A 603 -4.56 17.84 25.40
N GLN A 604 -3.31 18.27 25.42
CA GLN A 604 -2.96 19.68 25.23
C GLN A 604 -3.42 20.24 23.88
N MET A 605 -3.19 19.50 22.80
CA MET A 605 -3.62 19.89 21.46
C MET A 605 -5.15 20.00 21.36
N VAL A 606 -5.88 19.04 21.91
CA VAL A 606 -7.35 19.06 21.91
C VAL A 606 -7.88 20.29 22.66
N GLU A 607 -7.34 20.59 23.85
CA GLU A 607 -7.75 21.78 24.62
C GLU A 607 -7.46 23.09 23.85
N GLN A 608 -6.29 23.20 23.22
CA GLN A 608 -5.98 24.37 22.38
C GLN A 608 -6.97 24.53 21.22
N LEU A 609 -7.32 23.43 20.56
CA LEU A 609 -8.26 23.45 19.45
C LEU A 609 -9.71 23.73 19.89
N LYS A 610 -10.12 23.31 21.09
CA LYS A 610 -11.42 23.68 21.69
C LYS A 610 -11.53 25.19 21.91
N VAL A 611 -10.46 25.80 22.42
CA VAL A 611 -10.39 27.27 22.60
C VAL A 611 -10.50 27.99 21.25
N ALA A 612 -9.89 27.45 20.20
CA ALA A 612 -9.94 28.03 18.85
C ALA A 612 -11.27 27.76 18.11
N ALA A 613 -12.08 26.78 18.54
CA ALA A 613 -13.28 26.33 17.84
C ALA A 613 -14.25 27.45 17.43
N PRO A 614 -14.63 28.41 18.31
CA PRO A 614 -15.57 29.48 17.93
C PRO A 614 -15.06 30.37 16.80
N VAL A 615 -13.73 30.57 16.71
CA VAL A 615 -13.12 31.36 15.64
C VAL A 615 -13.05 30.55 14.34
N LEU A 616 -12.78 29.24 14.44
CA LEU A 616 -12.68 28.35 13.27
C LEU A 616 -14.01 28.16 12.56
N THR A 617 -15.14 28.11 13.30
CA THR A 617 -16.46 27.79 12.77
C THR A 617 -17.34 29.00 12.45
N LYS A 618 -16.97 30.21 12.90
CA LYS A 618 -17.71 31.44 12.57
C LYS A 618 -17.76 31.68 11.06
N GLU A 619 -18.70 32.47 10.59
CA GLU A 619 -18.80 32.92 9.20
C GLU A 619 -17.47 33.54 8.74
N GLY A 620 -16.97 33.09 7.59
CA GLY A 620 -15.62 33.43 7.12
C GLY A 620 -14.47 32.79 7.88
N GLY A 621 -14.71 31.97 8.88
CA GLY A 621 -13.70 31.18 9.61
C GLY A 621 -13.07 30.09 8.74
N ALA A 622 -11.92 29.54 9.19
CA ALA A 622 -11.14 28.58 8.42
C ALA A 622 -11.94 27.33 8.05
N MET A 623 -12.78 26.81 8.95
CA MET A 623 -13.64 25.64 8.67
C MET A 623 -14.73 25.99 7.66
N ALA A 624 -15.44 27.13 7.83
CA ALA A 624 -16.48 27.55 6.92
C ALA A 624 -15.94 27.72 5.49
N LYS A 625 -14.82 28.41 5.32
CA LYS A 625 -14.15 28.57 4.01
C LYS A 625 -13.70 27.26 3.40
N ALA A 626 -13.11 26.37 4.21
CA ALA A 626 -12.55 25.11 3.72
C ALA A 626 -13.64 24.15 3.23
N PHE A 627 -14.83 24.17 3.83
CA PHE A 627 -15.94 23.26 3.50
C PHE A 627 -17.05 23.94 2.66
N GLU A 628 -16.90 25.19 2.25
CA GLU A 628 -17.89 25.94 1.46
C GLU A 628 -18.23 25.26 0.12
N GLY A 629 -17.24 24.66 -0.55
CA GLY A 629 -17.42 23.92 -1.80
C GLY A 629 -17.57 22.41 -1.64
N ALA A 630 -17.28 21.86 -0.48
CA ALA A 630 -17.26 20.42 -0.22
C ALA A 630 -18.65 19.89 0.16
N LYS A 631 -19.65 20.14 -0.71
CA LYS A 631 -21.02 19.62 -0.48
C LYS A 631 -20.99 18.10 -0.38
N PRO A 632 -21.77 17.50 0.58
CA PRO A 632 -21.95 16.07 0.61
C PRO A 632 -22.54 15.59 -0.73
N PRO A 633 -22.25 14.36 -1.17
CA PRO A 633 -22.90 13.83 -2.36
C PRO A 633 -24.41 13.92 -2.17
N SER A 634 -25.04 14.69 -3.01
CA SER A 634 -26.48 14.88 -3.07
C SER A 634 -27.04 14.16 -4.30
N HIS A 635 -28.30 13.81 -4.25
CA HIS A 635 -29.04 13.26 -5.38
C HIS A 635 -30.33 14.04 -5.53
N GLU A 636 -30.86 14.11 -6.74
CA GLU A 636 -32.16 14.68 -6.99
C GLU A 636 -33.27 13.80 -6.39
N CYS A 637 -34.22 14.43 -5.75
CA CYS A 637 -35.36 13.74 -5.18
C CYS A 637 -36.28 13.18 -6.28
N PHE A 638 -36.49 11.89 -6.27
CA PHE A 638 -37.37 11.21 -7.24
C PHE A 638 -38.82 11.71 -7.24
N ASN A 639 -39.20 12.51 -6.24
CA ASN A 639 -40.56 13.03 -6.11
C ASN A 639 -40.70 14.51 -6.54
N CYS A 640 -39.74 15.36 -6.20
CA CYS A 640 -39.87 16.81 -6.42
C CYS A 640 -38.66 17.46 -7.12
N GLY A 641 -37.65 16.68 -7.52
CA GLY A 641 -36.41 17.19 -8.09
C GLY A 641 -35.48 17.92 -7.12
N GLY A 642 -35.93 18.19 -5.89
CA GLY A 642 -35.11 18.85 -4.87
C GLY A 642 -33.96 18.00 -4.38
N GLU A 643 -33.01 18.60 -3.67
CA GLU A 643 -31.80 17.93 -3.19
C GLU A 643 -32.12 16.91 -2.09
N MET A 644 -31.53 15.71 -2.16
CA MET A 644 -31.59 14.66 -1.12
C MET A 644 -30.22 14.49 -0.47
N HIS A 645 -30.22 14.35 0.86
CA HIS A 645 -29.04 14.04 1.63
C HIS A 645 -29.12 12.67 2.26
N ARG A 646 -27.97 12.01 2.39
CA ARG A 646 -27.85 10.69 3.04
C ARG A 646 -27.81 10.85 4.55
N ILE A 647 -28.80 10.29 5.24
CA ILE A 647 -29.01 10.46 6.68
C ILE A 647 -28.87 9.08 7.37
N LYS A 648 -28.22 9.05 8.53
CA LYS A 648 -28.11 7.83 9.35
C LYS A 648 -29.29 7.74 10.31
N GLY A 649 -30.16 6.76 10.10
CA GLY A 649 -31.26 6.43 11.00
C GLY A 649 -30.94 5.25 11.93
N LYS A 650 -31.91 4.89 12.82
CA LYS A 650 -31.76 3.76 13.75
C LYS A 650 -31.51 2.41 13.06
N ASN A 651 -32.04 2.22 11.86
CA ASN A 651 -31.98 0.96 11.09
C ASN A 651 -30.97 1.02 9.91
N GLY A 652 -30.05 1.99 9.87
CA GLY A 652 -29.11 2.19 8.78
C GLY A 652 -29.26 3.54 8.09
N PHE A 653 -28.60 3.68 6.94
CA PHE A 653 -28.66 4.92 6.17
C PHE A 653 -29.92 4.98 5.28
N PHE A 654 -30.45 6.19 5.09
CA PHE A 654 -31.51 6.51 4.15
C PHE A 654 -31.25 7.89 3.53
N TRP A 655 -31.95 8.20 2.45
CA TRP A 655 -31.89 9.51 1.77
C TRP A 655 -33.12 10.32 2.09
N GLY A 656 -32.94 11.53 2.59
CA GLY A 656 -34.03 12.46 2.94
C GLY A 656 -34.01 13.68 2.03
N CYS A 657 -35.16 14.01 1.46
CA CYS A 657 -35.32 15.25 0.69
C CYS A 657 -35.23 16.45 1.62
N GLN A 658 -34.46 17.44 1.24
CA GLN A 658 -34.25 18.69 1.99
C GLN A 658 -35.34 19.74 1.72
N ASN A 659 -36.17 19.53 0.70
CA ASN A 659 -37.29 20.42 0.42
C ASN A 659 -38.37 20.23 1.49
N GLU A 660 -38.65 21.30 2.24
CA GLU A 660 -39.61 21.28 3.37
C GLU A 660 -41.03 20.91 2.94
N ALA A 661 -41.42 21.21 1.71
CA ALA A 661 -42.71 20.84 1.14
C ALA A 661 -42.76 19.35 0.75
N CYS A 662 -41.64 18.68 0.56
CA CYS A 662 -41.60 17.30 0.13
C CYS A 662 -41.31 16.30 1.27
N LYS A 663 -40.26 16.50 2.02
CA LYS A 663 -39.82 15.65 3.17
C LYS A 663 -39.79 14.13 2.94
N LYS A 664 -39.86 13.67 1.67
CA LYS A 664 -39.84 12.24 1.34
C LYS A 664 -38.47 11.60 1.60
N THR A 665 -38.49 10.34 2.03
CA THR A 665 -37.30 9.55 2.31
C THR A 665 -37.24 8.34 1.40
N PHE A 666 -35.98 7.94 1.03
CA PHE A 666 -35.71 6.82 0.14
C PHE A 666 -34.66 5.89 0.77
N PRO A 667 -34.76 4.58 0.55
CA PRO A 667 -33.76 3.64 1.05
C PRO A 667 -32.37 3.92 0.50
N ASP A 668 -31.35 3.62 1.32
CA ASP A 668 -29.96 3.65 0.87
C ASP A 668 -29.55 2.31 0.27
N ASN A 669 -29.08 2.32 -0.97
CA ASN A 669 -28.51 1.15 -1.60
C ASN A 669 -27.03 1.44 -1.94
N ARG A 670 -26.13 1.01 -1.03
CA ARG A 670 -24.66 1.18 -1.18
C ARG A 670 -24.24 2.64 -1.47
N GLY A 671 -24.83 3.60 -0.77
CA GLY A 671 -24.50 5.01 -0.91
C GLY A 671 -25.26 5.76 -2.03
N LYS A 672 -26.26 5.14 -2.64
CA LYS A 672 -27.17 5.78 -3.60
C LYS A 672 -28.63 5.64 -3.16
N PRO A 673 -29.50 6.65 -3.43
CA PRO A 673 -30.92 6.48 -3.15
C PRO A 673 -31.55 5.43 -4.08
N GLU A 674 -32.43 4.62 -3.53
CA GLU A 674 -33.19 3.63 -4.30
C GLU A 674 -34.66 4.12 -4.41
N LYS A 675 -35.18 4.23 -5.65
CA LYS A 675 -36.57 4.60 -5.87
C LYS A 675 -37.45 3.50 -5.29
N ARG A 676 -38.44 3.87 -4.48
CA ARG A 676 -39.45 2.92 -4.01
C ARG A 676 -40.35 2.56 -5.17
N ILE A 677 -40.66 1.28 -5.31
CA ILE A 677 -41.66 0.82 -6.25
C ILE A 677 -43.02 1.35 -5.73
N ALA A 678 -43.76 2.00 -6.60
CA ALA A 678 -45.10 2.52 -6.23
C ALA A 678 -46.05 1.35 -5.89
N ALA A 679 -47.04 1.59 -5.06
CA ALA A 679 -47.96 0.53 -4.66
C ALA A 679 -48.75 -0.04 -5.84
N GLU A 680 -49.03 0.79 -6.82
CA GLU A 680 -49.66 0.48 -8.10
C GLU A 680 -48.82 -0.38 -9.05
N ASP A 681 -47.47 -0.35 -8.88
CA ASP A 681 -46.54 -1.18 -9.66
C ASP A 681 -46.19 -2.50 -8.96
N CYS A 682 -46.79 -2.76 -7.78
CA CYS A 682 -46.56 -4.00 -7.06
C CYS A 682 -47.47 -5.11 -7.60
N PRO A 683 -46.96 -6.32 -7.91
CA PRO A 683 -47.79 -7.40 -8.38
C PRO A 683 -48.77 -7.88 -7.27
N ASP A 684 -49.92 -8.41 -7.69
CA ASP A 684 -50.83 -9.07 -6.79
C ASP A 684 -50.36 -10.49 -6.46
N CYS A 685 -50.68 -10.93 -5.27
CA CYS A 685 -50.35 -12.26 -4.78
C CYS A 685 -51.12 -13.34 -5.58
N PRO A 686 -50.45 -14.32 -6.18
CA PRO A 686 -51.11 -15.36 -6.96
C PRO A 686 -52.01 -16.25 -6.11
N ASP A 687 -51.79 -16.29 -4.78
CA ASP A 687 -52.53 -17.16 -3.87
C ASP A 687 -53.77 -16.50 -3.31
N CYS A 688 -53.77 -15.17 -3.11
CA CYS A 688 -54.90 -14.48 -2.41
C CYS A 688 -55.32 -13.13 -3.02
N GLY A 689 -54.66 -12.67 -4.10
CA GLY A 689 -54.97 -11.41 -4.76
C GLY A 689 -54.55 -10.14 -3.98
N SER A 690 -53.99 -10.26 -2.78
CA SER A 690 -53.52 -9.09 -2.02
C SER A 690 -52.23 -8.52 -2.64
N PRO A 691 -51.98 -7.18 -2.57
CA PRO A 691 -50.76 -6.60 -3.12
C PRO A 691 -49.53 -7.19 -2.44
N MET A 692 -48.45 -7.35 -3.22
CA MET A 692 -47.18 -7.88 -2.70
C MET A 692 -46.20 -6.76 -2.37
N ARG A 693 -45.26 -7.03 -1.47
CA ARG A 693 -44.17 -6.14 -1.14
C ARG A 693 -42.81 -6.78 -1.42
N LEU A 694 -41.89 -5.98 -1.93
CA LEU A 694 -40.53 -6.44 -2.12
C LEU A 694 -39.83 -6.70 -0.78
N ARG A 695 -39.44 -7.94 -0.56
CA ARG A 695 -38.72 -8.39 0.65
C ARG A 695 -37.34 -8.92 0.30
N LYS A 696 -36.44 -8.96 1.29
CA LYS A 696 -35.10 -9.52 1.17
C LYS A 696 -34.96 -10.67 2.17
N GLY A 697 -34.68 -11.85 1.68
CA GLY A 697 -34.57 -13.05 2.53
C GLY A 697 -33.61 -14.08 1.93
N LYS A 698 -33.22 -15.06 2.78
CA LYS A 698 -32.48 -16.23 2.34
C LYS A 698 -33.46 -17.35 2.01
N ALA A 699 -33.44 -17.85 0.78
CA ALA A 699 -34.13 -19.09 0.46
C ALA A 699 -33.39 -20.29 1.11
N PRO A 700 -34.10 -21.33 1.54
CA PRO A 700 -33.50 -22.56 2.07
C PRO A 700 -32.41 -23.08 1.11
N GLY A 701 -31.23 -23.37 1.62
CA GLY A 701 -30.09 -23.87 0.85
C GLY A 701 -29.24 -22.82 0.10
N LYS A 702 -29.60 -21.54 0.05
CA LYS A 702 -28.79 -20.48 -0.59
C LYS A 702 -27.92 -19.69 0.39
N LYS A 703 -26.64 -19.51 0.06
CA LYS A 703 -25.67 -18.76 0.89
C LYS A 703 -25.93 -17.24 0.92
N ARG A 704 -26.64 -16.65 -0.07
CA ARG A 704 -26.91 -15.21 -0.19
C ARG A 704 -28.40 -14.92 -0.13
N ALA A 705 -28.77 -13.80 0.54
CA ALA A 705 -30.13 -13.29 0.53
C ALA A 705 -30.48 -12.71 -0.86
N SER A 706 -31.66 -13.04 -1.40
CA SER A 706 -32.18 -12.51 -2.65
C SER A 706 -33.43 -11.64 -2.39
N LYS A 707 -33.73 -10.71 -3.31
CA LYS A 707 -35.00 -9.98 -3.31
C LYS A 707 -36.09 -10.89 -3.87
N PHE A 708 -37.28 -10.82 -3.28
CA PHE A 708 -38.50 -11.54 -3.72
C PHE A 708 -39.75 -10.75 -3.33
N TRP A 709 -40.84 -10.97 -4.02
CA TRP A 709 -42.12 -10.45 -3.67
C TRP A 709 -42.77 -11.33 -2.60
N GLY A 710 -43.22 -10.74 -1.51
CA GLY A 710 -43.94 -11.44 -0.44
C GLY A 710 -45.28 -10.78 -0.19
N CYS A 711 -46.31 -11.60 -0.02
CA CYS A 711 -47.68 -11.16 0.22
C CYS A 711 -47.78 -10.22 1.45
N THR A 712 -48.60 -9.19 1.35
CA THR A 712 -48.84 -8.25 2.45
C THR A 712 -49.78 -8.85 3.51
N ALA A 713 -50.60 -9.84 3.15
CA ALA A 713 -51.46 -10.58 4.07
C ALA A 713 -50.75 -11.65 4.91
N TYR A 714 -49.43 -11.70 4.93
CA TYR A 714 -48.63 -12.56 5.82
C TYR A 714 -48.92 -12.19 7.28
N PRO A 715 -49.21 -13.14 8.21
CA PRO A 715 -48.98 -14.60 8.09
C PRO A 715 -50.13 -15.42 7.50
N ASP A 716 -51.31 -14.82 7.23
CA ASP A 716 -52.48 -15.51 6.73
C ASP A 716 -52.32 -16.06 5.31
N CYS A 717 -51.59 -15.33 4.49
CA CYS A 717 -51.14 -15.80 3.18
C CYS A 717 -49.59 -15.81 3.10
N LYS A 718 -49.00 -16.93 2.66
CA LYS A 718 -47.56 -17.13 2.55
C LYS A 718 -47.06 -16.99 1.11
N GLY A 719 -47.87 -16.46 0.18
CA GLY A 719 -47.56 -16.31 -1.23
C GLY A 719 -46.24 -15.52 -1.47
N THR A 720 -45.40 -16.05 -2.33
CA THR A 720 -44.15 -15.42 -2.74
C THR A 720 -43.89 -15.55 -4.24
N MET A 721 -43.31 -14.52 -4.83
CA MET A 721 -42.87 -14.54 -6.25
C MET A 721 -41.40 -14.10 -6.41
N PRO A 722 -40.68 -14.66 -7.36
CA PRO A 722 -39.31 -14.22 -7.64
C PRO A 722 -39.29 -12.77 -8.19
N PHE A 723 -38.34 -11.95 -7.69
CA PHE A 723 -38.12 -10.61 -8.21
C PHE A 723 -37.18 -10.68 -9.44
N LYS A 724 -37.64 -10.20 -10.58
CA LYS A 724 -36.82 -10.01 -11.80
C LYS A 724 -36.63 -8.51 -12.01
N LYS A 725 -35.37 -8.10 -12.18
CA LYS A 725 -34.99 -6.68 -12.38
C LYS A 725 -35.47 -6.14 -13.73
N SER A 726 -35.67 -7.02 -14.71
CA SER A 726 -36.20 -6.69 -16.05
C SER A 726 -37.64 -6.20 -16.06
N ASP A 727 -38.39 -6.46 -15.00
CA ASP A 727 -39.84 -6.13 -14.96
C ASP A 727 -40.08 -4.63 -14.63
N PHE A 728 -39.02 -3.82 -14.43
CA PHE A 728 -39.05 -2.43 -13.97
C PHE A 728 -37.96 -1.53 -14.57
N MET A 729 -37.44 -1.86 -15.75
CA MET A 729 -36.53 -1.01 -16.51
C MET A 729 -37.30 -0.42 -17.70
N ASP A 730 -37.85 0.77 -17.49
CA ASP A 730 -38.07 1.81 -18.50
C ASP A 730 -37.20 3.01 -18.18
#